data_427654fbcb9896775ba34007c9c2b43b
#
_entry.id   427654fbcb9896775ba34007c9c2b43b
#
_cell.length_a   1.000
_cell.length_b   1.000
_cell.length_c   1.000
_cell.angle_alpha   90.00
_cell.angle_beta   90.00
_cell.angle_gamma   90.00
#
_symmetry.space_group_name_H-M   'P 1'
#
loop_
_entity.id
_entity.type
_entity.pdbx_description
1 polymer ?
#
loop_
_entity_poly.entity_id
_entity_poly.type
_entity_poly.pdbx_seq_one_letter_code
_entity_poly.pdbx_strand_id
1 'polypeptide(L)'
;MATLQKIRSKGPLLVIVIGLALFAFIAGDAWKAIQPHQGRQDVGEINGEAISAEEYQNLLDEYTEVVKMSQNVSALNDDQLTYAKDQVWQTYINNKLIESEAEKLGLTVSDAEIQAVIEEGSHPLLMQTPFRNPQTGAFDKDMLKKFLVDYANMANMQLPAQYVEYYQQMGTFWNFIEKSLKQSLLAEKYQNLLAKSLISNPVSAEDAFAARTQQTDVLIAAIPYSSIADSTITITNDDIKALYKERKETYKQPIETRNIKYIDVLVSPSTQDRSDLLAEVTEYANQLAEAEDKAAFIRSTGSTVPFTGIAINKTVFPTDIATRIDSVTVGEVYGPYYNQADDSYNAMLVLGKETLADSIQFRQIQVIAENTEKTVALADSIYTALKGGADFVELAQKYGQTGESTWLTAANYEGASLDADNLKYIQTIVKSNKNEYTNLQIGQANVILQVLDKKALKEKYNVAAIKRPVEFSKETYNKAYNDFSQFVAQNTTLDQLVENAEESGYRLLERADFRNDEHMVSGVRNTREALKWVFEAEEGEVSPLYECGENNHLLVIALEKINPAGYRNINTVADMLRLDILKNKKAEKILAEINNANFDQVKAMENAVSDTVKHITFSAPAYISATHASEPVIGAFASKAEVNKTSAPIKGNSAVYVLQTINKENNAEEFNAKQEETTLSSMASRYASSFINDLYEKANVKDNRYIYF
;
A
#
# COMPACT_ATOMS: atom_id res chain seq x y z
N MET A 1 -55.48 6.73 -54.38
CA MET A 1 -56.37 6.22 -53.28
C MET A 1 -56.43 4.70 -53.15
N ALA A 2 -55.88 3.91 -54.09
CA ALA A 2 -55.91 2.44 -54.01
C ALA A 2 -54.91 1.79 -53.00
N THR A 3 -53.83 2.48 -52.66
CA THR A 3 -52.78 1.97 -51.75
C THR A 3 -53.18 2.02 -50.26
N LEU A 4 -53.91 3.05 -49.88
CA LEU A 4 -54.39 3.22 -48.49
C LEU A 4 -55.50 2.20 -48.13
N GLN A 5 -56.32 1.79 -49.11
CA GLN A 5 -57.37 0.82 -48.96
C GLN A 5 -56.82 -0.63 -48.82
N LYS A 6 -55.68 -0.92 -49.48
CA LYS A 6 -54.93 -2.19 -49.37
C LYS A 6 -54.22 -2.32 -48.00
N ILE A 7 -53.75 -1.20 -47.43
CA ILE A 7 -53.15 -1.18 -46.10
C ILE A 7 -54.26 -1.36 -44.99
N ARG A 8 -55.41 -0.76 -45.19
CA ARG A 8 -56.55 -0.86 -44.27
C ARG A 8 -57.17 -2.25 -44.23
N SER A 9 -57.18 -2.97 -45.36
CA SER A 9 -57.69 -4.35 -45.45
C SER A 9 -56.75 -5.38 -44.82
N LYS A 10 -55.44 -5.03 -44.62
CA LYS A 10 -54.46 -5.85 -43.90
C LYS A 10 -54.18 -5.36 -42.49
N GLY A 11 -54.97 -4.42 -41.97
CA GLY A 11 -54.89 -3.88 -40.63
C GLY A 11 -54.82 -4.96 -39.51
N PRO A 12 -55.70 -5.95 -39.54
CA PRO A 12 -55.63 -7.04 -38.57
C PRO A 12 -54.31 -7.84 -38.62
N LEU A 13 -53.81 -8.09 -39.83
CA LEU A 13 -52.53 -8.79 -40.04
C LEU A 13 -51.34 -7.96 -39.51
N LEU A 14 -51.38 -6.64 -39.76
CA LEU A 14 -50.34 -5.73 -39.26
C LEU A 14 -50.31 -5.63 -37.72
N VAL A 15 -51.48 -5.60 -37.09
CA VAL A 15 -51.61 -5.62 -35.63
C VAL A 15 -51.11 -6.94 -35.04
N ILE A 16 -51.36 -8.07 -35.69
CA ILE A 16 -50.86 -9.39 -35.27
C ILE A 16 -49.35 -9.45 -35.42
N VAL A 17 -48.77 -8.95 -36.50
CA VAL A 17 -47.30 -8.94 -36.70
C VAL A 17 -46.60 -8.01 -35.71
N ILE A 18 -47.15 -6.80 -35.48
CA ILE A 18 -46.63 -5.89 -34.46
C ILE A 18 -46.82 -6.48 -33.07
N GLY A 19 -47.96 -7.08 -32.77
CA GLY A 19 -48.21 -7.76 -31.49
C GLY A 19 -47.27 -8.95 -31.24
N LEU A 20 -46.97 -9.75 -32.28
CA LEU A 20 -46.00 -10.83 -32.20
C LEU A 20 -44.57 -10.31 -32.05
N ALA A 21 -44.22 -9.21 -32.74
CA ALA A 21 -42.89 -8.58 -32.59
C ALA A 21 -42.71 -7.97 -31.19
N LEU A 22 -43.72 -7.28 -30.65
CA LEU A 22 -43.74 -6.77 -29.28
C LEU A 22 -43.71 -7.89 -28.24
N PHE A 23 -44.47 -8.94 -28.48
CA PHE A 23 -44.45 -10.12 -27.62
C PHE A 23 -43.13 -10.84 -27.65
N ALA A 24 -42.50 -11.01 -28.81
CA ALA A 24 -41.14 -11.59 -28.93
C ALA A 24 -40.08 -10.71 -28.26
N PHE A 25 -40.23 -9.38 -28.34
CA PHE A 25 -39.33 -8.44 -27.63
C PHE A 25 -39.52 -8.53 -26.12
N ILE A 26 -40.78 -8.46 -25.63
CA ILE A 26 -41.09 -8.58 -24.20
C ILE A 26 -40.77 -9.99 -23.68
N ALA A 27 -41.06 -11.04 -24.45
CA ALA A 27 -40.71 -12.41 -24.08
C ALA A 27 -39.19 -12.63 -24.12
N GLY A 28 -38.45 -11.98 -25.01
CA GLY A 28 -37.00 -11.98 -25.04
C GLY A 28 -36.39 -11.29 -23.82
N ASP A 29 -36.92 -10.14 -23.43
CA ASP A 29 -36.50 -9.45 -22.22
C ASP A 29 -36.94 -10.16 -20.93
N ALA A 30 -38.19 -10.72 -20.92
CA ALA A 30 -38.66 -11.57 -19.81
C ALA A 30 -37.88 -12.89 -19.73
N TRP A 31 -37.44 -13.47 -20.87
CA TRP A 31 -36.59 -14.66 -20.90
C TRP A 31 -35.16 -14.36 -20.39
N LYS A 32 -34.62 -13.18 -20.71
CA LYS A 32 -33.37 -12.70 -20.14
C LYS A 32 -33.50 -12.37 -18.64
N ALA A 33 -34.67 -11.92 -18.19
CA ALA A 33 -34.97 -11.66 -16.77
C ALA A 33 -35.31 -12.94 -15.98
N ILE A 34 -35.77 -14.02 -16.65
CA ILE A 34 -36.10 -15.33 -16.05
C ILE A 34 -34.91 -16.31 -16.16
N GLN A 35 -33.97 -16.11 -17.11
CA GLN A 35 -32.67 -16.74 -16.94
C GLN A 35 -32.12 -16.19 -15.64
N PRO A 36 -31.81 -17.04 -14.64
CA PRO A 36 -31.04 -16.56 -13.54
C PRO A 36 -29.79 -15.90 -14.19
N HIS A 37 -29.61 -14.62 -13.94
CA HIS A 37 -28.36 -13.96 -14.21
C HIS A 37 -27.34 -14.74 -13.38
N GLN A 38 -26.82 -15.82 -13.98
CA GLN A 38 -25.59 -16.45 -13.56
C GLN A 38 -24.40 -15.57 -14.04
N GLY A 39 -24.54 -14.26 -13.94
CA GLY A 39 -23.47 -13.40 -13.61
C GLY A 39 -23.36 -13.49 -12.10
N ARG A 40 -22.56 -14.41 -11.61
CA ARG A 40 -22.23 -14.55 -10.20
C ARG A 40 -21.81 -13.18 -9.70
N GLN A 41 -22.61 -12.60 -8.82
CA GLN A 41 -22.24 -11.43 -8.01
C GLN A 41 -21.32 -11.92 -6.87
N ASP A 42 -20.41 -12.82 -7.18
CA ASP A 42 -19.52 -13.44 -6.23
C ASP A 42 -18.12 -12.82 -6.39
N VAL A 43 -17.66 -12.13 -5.37
CA VAL A 43 -16.32 -11.52 -5.34
C VAL A 43 -15.21 -12.54 -5.20
N GLY A 44 -15.54 -13.79 -4.95
CA GLY A 44 -14.57 -14.89 -4.87
C GLY A 44 -15.18 -16.19 -4.39
N GLU A 45 -14.31 -17.18 -4.15
CA GLU A 45 -14.68 -18.52 -3.70
C GLU A 45 -13.62 -19.07 -2.74
N ILE A 46 -14.03 -19.73 -1.67
CA ILE A 46 -13.14 -20.41 -0.71
C ILE A 46 -13.66 -21.85 -0.55
N ASN A 47 -12.81 -22.86 -0.77
CA ASN A 47 -13.19 -24.27 -0.67
C ASN A 47 -14.44 -24.66 -1.49
N GLY A 48 -14.73 -23.95 -2.58
CA GLY A 48 -15.95 -24.14 -3.38
C GLY A 48 -17.16 -23.36 -2.89
N GLU A 49 -17.08 -22.62 -1.79
CA GLU A 49 -18.13 -21.73 -1.31
C GLU A 49 -17.95 -20.33 -1.86
N ALA A 50 -18.99 -19.80 -2.49
CA ALA A 50 -18.98 -18.47 -3.08
C ALA A 50 -19.09 -17.38 -2.01
N ILE A 51 -18.36 -16.27 -2.21
CA ILE A 51 -18.42 -15.06 -1.40
C ILE A 51 -19.24 -14.03 -2.16
N SER A 52 -20.38 -13.62 -1.62
CA SER A 52 -21.23 -12.65 -2.29
C SER A 52 -20.66 -11.23 -2.25
N ALA A 53 -20.93 -10.44 -3.29
CA ALA A 53 -20.53 -9.04 -3.35
C ALA A 53 -21.14 -8.22 -2.20
N GLU A 54 -22.39 -8.56 -1.80
CA GLU A 54 -23.08 -7.89 -0.69
C GLU A 54 -22.38 -8.15 0.65
N GLU A 55 -22.02 -9.40 0.95
CA GLU A 55 -21.30 -9.75 2.18
C GLU A 55 -19.96 -9.02 2.26
N TYR A 56 -19.21 -9.02 1.16
CA TYR A 56 -17.93 -8.34 1.09
C TYR A 56 -18.08 -6.81 1.22
N GLN A 57 -19.08 -6.21 0.57
CA GLN A 57 -19.32 -4.76 0.65
C GLN A 57 -19.68 -4.35 2.09
N ASN A 58 -20.52 -5.12 2.78
CA ASN A 58 -20.87 -4.84 4.18
C ASN A 58 -19.62 -4.84 5.10
N LEU A 59 -18.69 -5.78 4.88
CA LEU A 59 -17.44 -5.83 5.63
C LEU A 59 -16.53 -4.64 5.28
N LEU A 60 -16.49 -4.25 4.02
CA LEU A 60 -15.73 -3.09 3.57
C LEU A 60 -16.26 -1.80 4.16
N ASP A 61 -17.58 -1.62 4.19
CA ASP A 61 -18.24 -0.46 4.76
C ASP A 61 -17.95 -0.39 6.28
N GLU A 62 -18.11 -1.52 7.00
CA GLU A 62 -17.77 -1.60 8.43
C GLU A 62 -16.31 -1.20 8.70
N TYR A 63 -15.37 -1.75 7.93
CA TYR A 63 -13.93 -1.46 8.07
C TYR A 63 -13.59 0.00 7.73
N THR A 64 -14.15 0.54 6.65
CA THR A 64 -13.88 1.91 6.21
C THR A 64 -14.39 2.94 7.22
N GLU A 65 -15.55 2.72 7.85
CA GLU A 65 -16.04 3.58 8.93
C GLU A 65 -15.09 3.55 10.14
N VAL A 66 -14.57 2.39 10.51
CA VAL A 66 -13.58 2.24 11.59
C VAL A 66 -12.29 2.99 11.27
N VAL A 67 -11.80 2.90 10.02
CA VAL A 67 -10.60 3.62 9.57
C VAL A 67 -10.82 5.13 9.58
N LYS A 68 -11.96 5.62 9.07
CA LYS A 68 -12.32 7.05 9.11
C LYS A 68 -12.31 7.59 10.54
N MET A 69 -12.93 6.86 11.47
CA MET A 69 -12.94 7.24 12.89
C MET A 69 -11.53 7.27 13.48
N SER A 70 -10.72 6.25 13.23
CA SER A 70 -9.37 6.14 13.81
C SER A 70 -8.43 7.24 13.31
N GLN A 71 -8.62 7.69 12.06
CA GLN A 71 -7.83 8.76 11.42
C GLN A 71 -8.45 10.14 11.57
N ASN A 72 -9.66 10.24 12.11
CA ASN A 72 -10.43 11.48 12.24
C ASN A 72 -10.62 12.20 10.89
N VAL A 73 -10.99 11.42 9.84
CA VAL A 73 -11.27 11.93 8.49
C VAL A 73 -12.71 11.63 8.09
N SER A 74 -13.29 12.47 7.25
CA SER A 74 -14.66 12.28 6.74
C SER A 74 -14.74 11.37 5.51
N ALA A 75 -13.63 11.24 4.77
CA ALA A 75 -13.54 10.38 3.59
C ALA A 75 -12.14 9.81 3.46
N LEU A 76 -12.03 8.61 2.88
CA LEU A 76 -10.78 8.00 2.49
C LEU A 76 -10.44 8.41 1.04
N ASN A 77 -9.17 8.60 0.74
CA ASN A 77 -8.71 8.74 -0.64
C ASN A 77 -8.67 7.37 -1.34
N ASP A 78 -8.43 7.39 -2.66
CA ASP A 78 -8.47 6.17 -3.48
C ASP A 78 -7.42 5.13 -3.06
N ASP A 79 -6.21 5.56 -2.68
CA ASP A 79 -5.16 4.66 -2.20
C ASP A 79 -5.56 3.99 -0.87
N GLN A 80 -6.14 4.77 0.05
CA GLN A 80 -6.63 4.26 1.34
C GLN A 80 -7.81 3.30 1.15
N LEU A 81 -8.70 3.59 0.19
CA LEU A 81 -9.83 2.72 -0.13
C LEU A 81 -9.35 1.41 -0.78
N THR A 82 -8.38 1.47 -1.68
CA THR A 82 -7.76 0.28 -2.28
C THR A 82 -7.10 -0.59 -1.21
N TYR A 83 -6.33 0.03 -0.31
CA TYR A 83 -5.74 -0.67 0.82
C TYR A 83 -6.81 -1.31 1.73
N ALA A 84 -7.91 -0.59 2.01
CA ALA A 84 -9.01 -1.11 2.81
C ALA A 84 -9.65 -2.35 2.15
N LYS A 85 -9.87 -2.33 0.84
CA LYS A 85 -10.37 -3.47 0.06
C LYS A 85 -9.49 -4.70 0.23
N ASP A 86 -8.17 -4.55 0.14
CA ASP A 86 -7.23 -5.65 0.31
C ASP A 86 -7.20 -6.17 1.74
N GLN A 87 -7.17 -5.29 2.72
CA GLN A 87 -7.18 -5.69 4.12
C GLN A 87 -8.44 -6.46 4.49
N VAL A 88 -9.60 -6.00 4.04
CA VAL A 88 -10.86 -6.69 4.25
C VAL A 88 -10.86 -8.06 3.59
N TRP A 89 -10.42 -8.15 2.34
CA TRP A 89 -10.32 -9.43 1.64
C TRP A 89 -9.38 -10.41 2.35
N GLN A 90 -8.15 -9.97 2.63
CA GLN A 90 -7.15 -10.82 3.28
C GLN A 90 -7.61 -11.29 4.66
N THR A 91 -8.19 -10.37 5.45
CA THR A 91 -8.70 -10.69 6.78
C THR A 91 -9.88 -11.66 6.70
N TYR A 92 -10.81 -11.43 5.77
CA TYR A 92 -11.97 -12.31 5.59
C TYR A 92 -11.53 -13.74 5.21
N ILE A 93 -10.65 -13.88 4.20
CA ILE A 93 -10.12 -15.18 3.78
C ILE A 93 -9.41 -15.87 4.95
N ASN A 94 -8.50 -15.18 5.62
CA ASN A 94 -7.74 -15.75 6.75
C ASN A 94 -8.67 -16.23 7.87
N ASN A 95 -9.68 -15.42 8.22
CA ASN A 95 -10.64 -15.79 9.25
C ASN A 95 -11.45 -17.02 8.86
N LYS A 96 -11.96 -17.10 7.64
CA LYS A 96 -12.69 -18.27 7.14
C LYS A 96 -11.85 -19.54 7.12
N LEU A 97 -10.60 -19.45 6.69
CA LEU A 97 -9.67 -20.58 6.69
C LEU A 97 -9.39 -21.08 8.13
N ILE A 98 -9.14 -20.15 9.05
CA ILE A 98 -8.88 -20.49 10.46
C ILE A 98 -10.14 -21.04 11.12
N GLU A 99 -11.31 -20.43 10.90
CA GLU A 99 -12.59 -20.92 11.43
C GLU A 99 -12.88 -22.35 10.97
N SER A 100 -12.68 -22.65 9.67
CA SER A 100 -12.87 -24.00 9.13
C SER A 100 -11.95 -25.04 9.77
N GLU A 101 -10.68 -24.70 10.01
CA GLU A 101 -9.74 -25.62 10.65
C GLU A 101 -9.98 -25.72 12.18
N ALA A 102 -10.31 -24.62 12.81
CA ALA A 102 -10.65 -24.58 14.25
C ALA A 102 -11.89 -25.41 14.55
N GLU A 103 -12.92 -25.35 13.71
CA GLU A 103 -14.14 -26.15 13.83
C GLU A 103 -13.84 -27.64 13.79
N LYS A 104 -12.99 -28.11 12.86
CA LYS A 104 -12.55 -29.52 12.75
C LYS A 104 -11.85 -30.02 14.02
N LEU A 105 -11.20 -29.11 14.76
CA LEU A 105 -10.48 -29.40 15.99
C LEU A 105 -11.32 -29.14 17.25
N GLY A 106 -12.55 -28.62 17.11
CA GLY A 106 -13.39 -28.23 18.24
C GLY A 106 -12.87 -27.00 19.00
N LEU A 107 -12.03 -26.16 18.39
CA LEU A 107 -11.51 -24.94 18.99
C LEU A 107 -12.56 -23.84 18.92
N THR A 108 -12.84 -23.21 20.04
CA THR A 108 -13.78 -22.08 20.17
C THR A 108 -13.21 -20.99 21.06
N VAL A 109 -13.76 -19.79 20.97
CA VAL A 109 -13.50 -18.67 21.87
C VAL A 109 -14.80 -18.33 22.57
N SER A 110 -14.82 -18.47 23.90
CA SER A 110 -15.99 -18.15 24.73
C SER A 110 -16.04 -16.68 25.11
N ASP A 111 -17.22 -16.18 25.44
CA ASP A 111 -17.41 -14.80 25.90
C ASP A 111 -16.63 -14.53 27.19
N ALA A 112 -16.46 -15.54 28.06
CA ALA A 112 -15.64 -15.41 29.25
C ALA A 112 -14.16 -15.19 28.96
N GLU A 113 -13.63 -15.77 27.88
CA GLU A 113 -12.24 -15.53 27.46
C GLU A 113 -12.08 -14.13 26.88
N ILE A 114 -13.05 -13.65 26.07
CA ILE A 114 -13.04 -12.28 25.55
C ILE A 114 -13.08 -11.29 26.72
N GLN A 115 -13.95 -11.50 27.71
CA GLN A 115 -14.01 -10.66 28.90
C GLN A 115 -12.70 -10.68 29.70
N ALA A 116 -12.06 -11.83 29.86
CA ALA A 116 -10.77 -11.92 30.54
C ALA A 116 -9.68 -11.10 29.84
N VAL A 117 -9.63 -11.13 28.52
CA VAL A 117 -8.68 -10.33 27.74
C VAL A 117 -8.98 -8.83 27.83
N ILE A 118 -10.25 -8.43 27.84
CA ILE A 118 -10.66 -7.03 28.06
C ILE A 118 -10.28 -6.57 29.48
N GLU A 119 -10.48 -7.42 30.48
CA GLU A 119 -10.11 -7.11 31.86
C GLU A 119 -8.59 -6.99 32.07
N GLU A 120 -7.81 -7.79 31.36
CA GLU A 120 -6.33 -7.69 31.36
C GLU A 120 -5.87 -6.42 30.62
N GLY A 121 -6.51 -6.08 29.49
CA GLY A 121 -6.29 -4.84 28.75
C GLY A 121 -4.97 -4.76 27.97
N SER A 122 -4.20 -5.85 27.87
CA SER A 122 -2.87 -5.88 27.24
C SER A 122 -2.89 -6.22 25.74
N HIS A 123 -4.03 -6.68 25.21
CA HIS A 123 -4.14 -7.11 23.82
C HIS A 123 -3.93 -5.94 22.83
N PRO A 124 -3.13 -6.11 21.74
CA PRO A 124 -2.79 -5.03 20.80
C PRO A 124 -4.00 -4.32 20.18
N LEU A 125 -5.10 -5.02 19.89
CA LEU A 125 -6.33 -4.43 19.37
C LEU A 125 -6.97 -3.46 20.39
N LEU A 126 -6.93 -3.76 21.67
CA LEU A 126 -7.47 -2.89 22.72
C LEU A 126 -6.64 -1.61 22.85
N MET A 127 -5.32 -1.73 22.66
CA MET A 127 -4.39 -0.60 22.69
C MET A 127 -4.58 0.38 21.54
N GLN A 128 -5.31 0.01 20.49
CA GLN A 128 -5.63 0.87 19.33
C GLN A 128 -6.99 1.57 19.47
N THR A 129 -7.76 1.26 20.50
CA THR A 129 -9.07 1.87 20.72
C THR A 129 -8.97 3.27 21.33
N PRO A 130 -10.00 4.13 21.22
CA PRO A 130 -10.04 5.43 21.90
C PRO A 130 -10.24 5.31 23.43
N PHE A 131 -10.54 4.13 23.95
CA PHE A 131 -10.70 3.88 25.39
C PHE A 131 -9.33 3.77 26.09
N ARG A 132 -8.63 4.92 26.18
CA ARG A 132 -7.29 5.00 26.77
C ARG A 132 -7.26 5.99 27.91
N ASN A 133 -6.49 5.65 28.94
CA ASN A 133 -6.17 6.60 29.99
C ASN A 133 -5.28 7.72 29.43
N PRO A 134 -5.71 8.99 29.49
CA PRO A 134 -4.96 10.11 28.89
C PRO A 134 -3.56 10.32 29.47
N GLN A 135 -3.30 9.83 30.71
CA GLN A 135 -2.02 10.00 31.38
C GLN A 135 -1.03 8.87 31.07
N THR A 136 -1.52 7.62 30.94
CA THR A 136 -0.67 6.44 30.77
C THR A 136 -0.66 5.93 29.32
N GLY A 137 -1.64 6.31 28.51
CA GLY A 137 -1.87 5.78 27.17
C GLY A 137 -2.34 4.32 27.13
N ALA A 138 -2.49 3.67 28.28
CA ALA A 138 -2.95 2.29 28.37
C ALA A 138 -4.47 2.20 28.16
N PHE A 139 -4.95 1.01 27.74
CA PHE A 139 -6.38 0.73 27.66
C PHE A 139 -7.06 0.88 29.00
N ASP A 140 -8.22 1.54 29.01
CA ASP A 140 -9.01 1.83 30.21
C ASP A 140 -10.36 1.11 30.13
N LYS A 141 -10.45 -0.02 30.78
CA LYS A 141 -11.64 -0.87 30.83
C LYS A 141 -12.84 -0.18 31.50
N ASP A 142 -12.58 0.71 32.48
CA ASP A 142 -13.66 1.41 33.20
C ASP A 142 -14.28 2.48 32.28
N MET A 143 -13.47 3.13 31.45
CA MET A 143 -13.94 4.03 30.40
C MET A 143 -14.80 3.29 29.35
N LEU A 144 -14.36 2.10 28.91
CA LEU A 144 -15.16 1.25 28.01
C LEU A 144 -16.48 0.84 28.68
N LYS A 145 -16.43 0.36 29.92
CA LYS A 145 -17.61 -0.07 30.66
C LYS A 145 -18.64 1.04 30.81
N LYS A 146 -18.17 2.24 31.14
CA LYS A 146 -19.03 3.43 31.23
C LYS A 146 -19.68 3.71 29.87
N PHE A 147 -18.88 3.70 28.79
CA PHE A 147 -19.40 3.90 27.43
C PHE A 147 -20.50 2.88 27.09
N LEU A 148 -20.28 1.58 27.35
CA LEU A 148 -21.25 0.53 27.03
C LEU A 148 -22.56 0.69 27.82
N VAL A 149 -22.50 1.12 29.07
CA VAL A 149 -23.70 1.44 29.89
C VAL A 149 -24.43 2.65 29.31
N ASP A 150 -23.72 3.71 28.97
CA ASP A 150 -24.31 4.92 28.40
C ASP A 150 -24.92 4.61 27.01
N TYR A 151 -24.23 3.85 26.18
CA TYR A 151 -24.72 3.41 24.86
C TYR A 151 -26.00 2.59 24.96
N ALA A 152 -26.06 1.62 25.87
CA ALA A 152 -27.26 0.81 26.10
C ALA A 152 -28.46 1.65 26.58
N ASN A 153 -28.23 2.74 27.29
CA ASN A 153 -29.25 3.64 27.81
C ASN A 153 -29.51 4.86 26.91
N MET A 154 -28.84 4.98 25.78
CA MET A 154 -28.85 6.18 24.91
C MET A 154 -30.28 6.60 24.51
N ALA A 155 -31.17 5.62 24.24
CA ALA A 155 -32.57 5.89 23.86
C ALA A 155 -33.39 6.60 24.96
N ASN A 156 -32.96 6.47 26.24
CA ASN A 156 -33.59 7.09 27.39
C ASN A 156 -32.95 8.44 27.74
N MET A 157 -31.81 8.80 27.11
CA MET A 157 -31.11 10.06 27.30
C MET A 157 -31.60 11.05 26.26
N GLN A 158 -32.07 12.22 26.68
CA GLN A 158 -32.44 13.32 25.77
C GLN A 158 -31.17 14.00 25.22
N LEU A 159 -30.44 13.30 24.37
CA LEU A 159 -29.16 13.77 23.81
C LEU A 159 -29.40 14.60 22.54
N PRO A 160 -28.62 15.67 22.32
CA PRO A 160 -28.52 16.32 21.03
C PRO A 160 -28.10 15.34 19.92
N ALA A 161 -28.58 15.56 18.69
CA ALA A 161 -28.36 14.66 17.55
C ALA A 161 -26.89 14.29 17.33
N GLN A 162 -25.98 15.22 17.47
CA GLN A 162 -24.53 15.00 17.33
C GLN A 162 -23.96 13.99 18.35
N TYR A 163 -24.50 13.93 19.56
CA TYR A 163 -24.08 12.95 20.58
C TYR A 163 -24.67 11.58 20.27
N VAL A 164 -25.90 11.52 19.76
CA VAL A 164 -26.51 10.25 19.32
C VAL A 164 -25.67 9.63 18.21
N GLU A 165 -25.27 10.43 17.20
CA GLU A 165 -24.41 9.98 16.11
C GLU A 165 -23.04 9.50 16.63
N TYR A 166 -22.42 10.24 17.52
CA TYR A 166 -21.15 9.83 18.16
C TYR A 166 -21.27 8.48 18.89
N TYR A 167 -22.32 8.27 19.70
CA TYR A 167 -22.52 7.00 20.40
C TYR A 167 -22.78 5.86 19.42
N GLN A 168 -23.50 6.08 18.33
CA GLN A 168 -23.74 5.07 17.31
C GLN A 168 -22.45 4.67 16.60
N GLN A 169 -21.63 5.63 16.18
CA GLN A 169 -20.34 5.40 15.55
C GLN A 169 -19.40 4.63 16.48
N MET A 170 -19.31 5.06 17.74
CA MET A 170 -18.49 4.38 18.75
C MET A 170 -18.99 2.98 19.07
N GLY A 171 -20.31 2.74 19.02
CA GLY A 171 -20.90 1.42 19.17
C GLY A 171 -20.53 0.49 18.01
N THR A 172 -20.61 0.99 16.77
CA THR A 172 -20.17 0.25 15.56
C THR A 172 -18.70 -0.09 15.65
N PHE A 173 -17.86 0.89 16.03
CA PHE A 173 -16.44 0.69 16.26
C PHE A 173 -16.16 -0.42 17.29
N TRP A 174 -16.84 -0.38 18.44
CA TRP A 174 -16.63 -1.39 19.48
C TRP A 174 -17.05 -2.79 19.04
N ASN A 175 -18.20 -2.91 18.37
CA ASN A 175 -18.66 -4.19 17.82
C ASN A 175 -17.63 -4.80 16.84
N PHE A 176 -17.02 -3.95 16.00
CA PHE A 176 -15.94 -4.38 15.11
C PHE A 176 -14.71 -4.86 15.90
N ILE A 177 -14.29 -4.13 16.95
CA ILE A 177 -13.15 -4.52 17.79
C ILE A 177 -13.42 -5.85 18.52
N GLU A 178 -14.61 -6.03 19.09
CA GLU A 178 -14.98 -7.26 19.79
C GLU A 178 -15.00 -8.48 18.85
N LYS A 179 -15.56 -8.33 17.65
CA LYS A 179 -15.53 -9.35 16.60
C LYS A 179 -14.09 -9.67 16.16
N SER A 180 -13.28 -8.65 15.93
CA SER A 180 -11.87 -8.80 15.57
C SER A 180 -11.04 -9.45 16.68
N LEU A 181 -11.34 -9.12 17.95
CA LEU A 181 -10.70 -9.73 19.11
C LEU A 181 -11.01 -11.24 19.18
N LYS A 182 -12.27 -11.62 18.99
CA LYS A 182 -12.68 -13.04 18.97
C LYS A 182 -11.94 -13.82 17.88
N GLN A 183 -11.84 -13.23 16.68
CA GLN A 183 -11.12 -13.84 15.56
C GLN A 183 -9.61 -13.94 15.81
N SER A 184 -9.00 -12.89 16.36
CA SER A 184 -7.59 -12.91 16.76
C SER A 184 -7.29 -13.99 17.79
N LEU A 185 -8.11 -14.12 18.82
CA LEU A 185 -7.96 -15.16 19.85
C LEU A 185 -8.10 -16.57 19.29
N LEU A 186 -9.02 -16.78 18.34
CA LEU A 186 -9.15 -18.07 17.67
C LEU A 186 -7.92 -18.40 16.83
N ALA A 187 -7.40 -17.42 16.09
CA ALA A 187 -6.19 -17.55 15.31
C ALA A 187 -4.97 -17.86 16.20
N GLU A 188 -4.84 -17.16 17.33
CA GLU A 188 -3.77 -17.40 18.30
C GLU A 188 -3.86 -18.80 18.91
N LYS A 189 -5.06 -19.27 19.26
CA LYS A 189 -5.25 -20.65 19.74
C LYS A 189 -4.79 -21.69 18.74
N TYR A 190 -5.21 -21.53 17.48
CA TYR A 190 -4.83 -22.44 16.42
C TYR A 190 -3.32 -22.42 16.16
N GLN A 191 -2.72 -21.23 16.03
CA GLN A 191 -1.28 -21.06 15.85
C GLN A 191 -0.48 -21.63 17.02
N ASN A 192 -0.91 -21.39 18.25
CA ASN A 192 -0.27 -21.93 19.45
C ASN A 192 -0.36 -23.46 19.50
N LEU A 193 -1.48 -24.03 19.05
CA LEU A 193 -1.60 -25.48 18.95
C LEU A 193 -0.57 -26.05 17.96
N LEU A 194 -0.46 -25.46 16.79
CA LEU A 194 0.55 -25.84 15.79
C LEU A 194 1.98 -25.69 16.35
N ALA A 195 2.31 -24.53 16.87
CA ALA A 195 3.63 -24.24 17.43
C ALA A 195 4.02 -25.24 18.54
N LYS A 196 3.06 -25.57 19.42
CA LYS A 196 3.28 -26.54 20.51
C LYS A 196 3.27 -28.00 20.06
N SER A 197 2.75 -28.31 18.85
CA SER A 197 2.87 -29.64 18.27
C SER A 197 4.28 -29.90 17.70
N LEU A 198 5.02 -28.85 17.36
CA LEU A 198 6.39 -28.91 16.90
C LEU A 198 7.35 -28.94 18.11
N ILE A 199 7.43 -30.09 18.74
CA ILE A 199 8.17 -30.28 20.00
C ILE A 199 9.67 -30.37 19.70
N SER A 200 10.48 -29.53 20.33
CA SER A 200 11.91 -29.76 20.48
C SER A 200 12.18 -30.72 21.64
N ASN A 201 13.24 -31.47 21.57
CA ASN A 201 13.68 -32.36 22.62
C ASN A 201 15.21 -32.29 22.78
N PRO A 202 15.79 -32.83 23.89
CA PRO A 202 17.24 -32.76 24.12
C PRO A 202 18.07 -33.34 22.99
N VAL A 203 17.59 -34.41 22.35
CA VAL A 203 18.32 -35.07 21.22
C VAL A 203 18.36 -34.17 20.00
N SER A 204 17.20 -33.54 19.65
CA SER A 204 17.14 -32.57 18.55
C SER A 204 17.99 -31.35 18.83
N ALA A 205 18.06 -30.91 20.09
CA ALA A 205 18.89 -29.81 20.55
C ALA A 205 20.38 -30.14 20.41
N GLU A 206 20.79 -31.33 20.81
CA GLU A 206 22.18 -31.83 20.65
C GLU A 206 22.57 -31.94 19.18
N ASP A 207 21.69 -32.51 18.33
CA ASP A 207 21.92 -32.57 16.89
C ASP A 207 22.04 -31.20 16.23
N ALA A 208 21.18 -30.28 16.58
CA ALA A 208 21.22 -28.89 16.07
C ALA A 208 22.48 -28.14 16.51
N PHE A 209 22.86 -28.31 17.77
CA PHE A 209 24.11 -27.78 18.30
C PHE A 209 25.32 -28.37 17.57
N ALA A 210 25.39 -29.70 17.44
CA ALA A 210 26.48 -30.38 16.72
C ALA A 210 26.54 -29.92 15.25
N ALA A 211 25.41 -29.81 14.57
CA ALA A 211 25.33 -29.32 13.20
C ALA A 211 25.94 -27.93 12.99
N ARG A 212 25.89 -27.10 14.00
CA ARG A 212 26.40 -25.70 13.96
C ARG A 212 27.83 -25.58 14.49
N THR A 213 28.22 -26.37 15.47
CA THR A 213 29.47 -26.22 16.21
C THR A 213 30.58 -27.21 15.79
N GLN A 214 30.19 -28.38 15.26
CA GLN A 214 31.19 -29.32 14.72
C GLN A 214 31.76 -28.78 13.41
N GLN A 215 33.04 -28.43 13.45
CA GLN A 215 33.80 -27.89 12.32
C GLN A 215 34.67 -28.97 11.70
N THR A 216 34.73 -28.95 10.38
CA THR A 216 35.55 -29.88 9.60
C THR A 216 36.41 -29.09 8.64
N ASP A 217 37.72 -29.38 8.63
CA ASP A 217 38.65 -28.86 7.65
C ASP A 217 38.88 -29.92 6.56
N VAL A 218 38.79 -29.50 5.32
CA VAL A 218 38.95 -30.42 4.17
C VAL A 218 39.88 -29.83 3.12
N LEU A 219 40.64 -30.74 2.49
CA LEU A 219 41.23 -30.50 1.18
C LEU A 219 40.19 -30.85 0.12
N ILE A 220 40.08 -30.04 -0.89
CA ILE A 220 39.13 -30.20 -2.00
C ILE A 220 39.91 -30.34 -3.30
N ALA A 221 39.60 -31.42 -4.08
CA ALA A 221 39.91 -31.50 -5.50
C ALA A 221 38.58 -31.47 -6.26
N ALA A 222 38.45 -30.61 -7.25
CA ALA A 222 37.20 -30.42 -7.99
C ALA A 222 37.45 -30.30 -9.49
N ILE A 223 36.53 -30.86 -10.28
CA ILE A 223 36.48 -30.63 -11.73
C ILE A 223 35.25 -29.78 -12.01
N PRO A 224 35.40 -28.46 -12.35
CA PRO A 224 34.33 -27.59 -12.62
C PRO A 224 33.51 -27.98 -13.87
N TYR A 225 32.19 -27.73 -13.86
CA TYR A 225 31.36 -27.98 -15.06
C TYR A 225 31.75 -27.09 -16.23
N SER A 226 32.37 -25.95 -16.01
CA SER A 226 32.93 -25.09 -17.05
C SER A 226 34.07 -25.73 -17.85
N SER A 227 34.71 -26.77 -17.34
CA SER A 227 35.74 -27.53 -18.07
C SER A 227 35.18 -28.32 -19.26
N ILE A 228 33.87 -28.60 -19.28
CA ILE A 228 33.20 -29.28 -20.37
C ILE A 228 32.43 -28.25 -21.20
N ALA A 229 32.77 -28.13 -22.49
CA ALA A 229 32.06 -27.25 -23.39
C ALA A 229 30.60 -27.68 -23.57
N ASP A 230 29.65 -26.73 -23.49
CA ASP A 230 28.22 -26.97 -23.62
C ASP A 230 27.86 -27.67 -24.93
N SER A 231 28.56 -27.33 -26.00
CA SER A 231 28.38 -27.91 -27.34
C SER A 231 28.64 -29.43 -27.41
N THR A 232 29.34 -29.97 -26.41
CA THR A 232 29.62 -31.41 -26.33
C THR A 232 28.53 -32.24 -25.65
N ILE A 233 27.48 -31.54 -25.13
CA ILE A 233 26.39 -32.13 -24.38
C ILE A 233 25.11 -32.05 -25.22
N THR A 234 24.52 -33.18 -25.55
CA THR A 234 23.22 -33.20 -26.24
C THR A 234 22.09 -33.31 -25.24
N ILE A 235 21.16 -32.37 -25.30
CA ILE A 235 19.93 -32.35 -24.48
C ILE A 235 18.75 -32.67 -25.39
N THR A 236 18.01 -33.73 -25.07
CA THR A 236 16.84 -34.13 -25.84
C THR A 236 15.55 -33.66 -25.21
N ASN A 237 14.46 -33.63 -25.99
CA ASN A 237 13.14 -33.32 -25.45
C ASN A 237 12.68 -34.36 -24.40
N ASP A 238 13.17 -35.59 -24.46
CA ASP A 238 12.83 -36.62 -23.47
C ASP A 238 13.55 -36.37 -22.14
N ASP A 239 14.78 -35.84 -22.15
CA ASP A 239 15.46 -35.39 -20.94
C ASP A 239 14.64 -34.28 -20.25
N ILE A 240 14.13 -33.29 -21.01
CA ILE A 240 13.32 -32.21 -20.50
C ILE A 240 12.02 -32.72 -19.88
N LYS A 241 11.34 -33.65 -20.59
CA LYS A 241 10.10 -34.28 -20.08
C LYS A 241 10.35 -35.10 -18.81
N ALA A 242 11.44 -35.82 -18.74
CA ALA A 242 11.79 -36.64 -17.58
C ALA A 242 12.03 -35.77 -16.33
N LEU A 243 12.85 -34.72 -16.47
CA LEU A 243 13.15 -33.82 -15.36
C LEU A 243 11.92 -32.99 -14.95
N TYR A 244 11.09 -32.54 -15.91
CA TYR A 244 9.82 -31.89 -15.64
C TYR A 244 8.89 -32.77 -14.81
N LYS A 245 8.76 -34.07 -15.21
CA LYS A 245 7.92 -35.04 -14.48
C LYS A 245 8.40 -35.25 -13.04
N GLU A 246 9.72 -35.33 -12.86
CA GLU A 246 10.34 -35.50 -11.54
C GLU A 246 10.06 -34.30 -10.63
N ARG A 247 10.11 -33.08 -11.19
CA ARG A 247 9.96 -31.82 -10.44
C ARG A 247 8.59 -31.15 -10.60
N LYS A 248 7.59 -31.88 -11.08
CA LYS A 248 6.30 -31.34 -11.45
C LYS A 248 5.67 -30.50 -10.35
N GLU A 249 5.78 -30.95 -9.10
CA GLU A 249 5.20 -30.23 -7.94
C GLU A 249 5.84 -28.85 -7.68
N THR A 250 7.11 -28.65 -8.08
CA THR A 250 7.77 -27.34 -7.97
C THR A 250 7.25 -26.33 -9.00
N TYR A 251 6.52 -26.80 -10.02
CA TYR A 251 5.94 -25.98 -11.08
C TYR A 251 4.42 -25.80 -10.91
N LYS A 252 3.90 -26.09 -9.70
CA LYS A 252 2.51 -25.84 -9.39
C LYS A 252 2.19 -24.34 -9.44
N GLN A 253 1.13 -24.00 -10.16
CA GLN A 253 0.61 -22.63 -10.29
C GLN A 253 -0.81 -22.61 -9.71
N PRO A 254 -1.00 -22.08 -8.49
CA PRO A 254 -2.29 -22.17 -7.80
C PRO A 254 -3.40 -21.34 -8.44
N ILE A 255 -3.05 -20.26 -9.14
CA ILE A 255 -3.98 -19.33 -9.77
C ILE A 255 -3.65 -19.15 -11.25
N GLU A 256 -4.67 -18.75 -12.03
CA GLU A 256 -4.46 -18.33 -13.41
C GLU A 256 -3.69 -17.00 -13.46
N THR A 257 -2.74 -16.88 -14.38
CA THR A 257 -2.01 -15.65 -14.65
C THR A 257 -2.03 -15.32 -16.14
N ARG A 258 -1.73 -14.08 -16.50
CA ARG A 258 -1.69 -13.58 -17.87
C ARG A 258 -0.32 -13.01 -18.19
N ASN A 259 0.19 -13.27 -19.40
CA ASN A 259 1.33 -12.54 -19.91
C ASN A 259 0.78 -11.44 -20.81
N ILE A 260 1.18 -10.21 -20.56
CA ILE A 260 0.72 -9.04 -21.32
C ILE A 260 1.92 -8.29 -21.90
N LYS A 261 1.69 -7.69 -23.07
CA LYS A 261 2.52 -6.62 -23.62
C LYS A 261 1.70 -5.33 -23.59
N TYR A 262 2.33 -4.23 -23.30
CA TYR A 262 1.61 -2.97 -23.20
C TYR A 262 2.48 -1.78 -23.59
N ILE A 263 1.81 -0.71 -23.99
CA ILE A 263 2.42 0.60 -24.22
C ILE A 263 1.76 1.57 -23.27
N ASP A 264 2.57 2.26 -22.47
CA ASP A 264 2.16 3.34 -21.59
C ASP A 264 2.80 4.65 -22.06
N VAL A 265 1.97 5.59 -22.45
CA VAL A 265 2.38 6.93 -22.90
C VAL A 265 2.08 7.92 -21.79
N LEU A 266 3.11 8.36 -21.08
CA LEU A 266 3.01 9.46 -20.14
C LEU A 266 2.94 10.79 -20.91
N VAL A 267 1.80 11.50 -20.77
CA VAL A 267 1.65 12.83 -21.33
C VAL A 267 2.43 13.83 -20.48
N SER A 268 3.44 14.42 -21.08
CA SER A 268 4.32 15.38 -20.41
C SER A 268 4.15 16.78 -21.01
N PRO A 269 4.37 17.83 -20.22
CA PRO A 269 4.29 19.22 -20.70
C PRO A 269 5.23 19.46 -21.88
N SER A 270 4.70 20.07 -22.94
CA SER A 270 5.46 20.45 -24.14
C SER A 270 6.38 21.66 -23.86
N THR A 271 7.29 21.93 -24.78
CA THR A 271 8.11 23.14 -24.75
C THR A 271 7.24 24.41 -24.80
N GLN A 272 6.10 24.36 -25.50
CA GLN A 272 5.17 25.47 -25.57
C GLN A 272 4.48 25.70 -24.22
N ASP A 273 3.99 24.64 -23.56
CA ASP A 273 3.39 24.73 -22.21
C ASP A 273 4.34 25.40 -21.21
N ARG A 274 5.63 25.00 -21.26
CA ARG A 274 6.67 25.60 -20.41
C ARG A 274 6.91 27.08 -20.72
N SER A 275 6.91 27.44 -22.00
CA SER A 275 7.12 28.81 -22.45
C SER A 275 5.94 29.71 -22.04
N ASP A 276 4.72 29.22 -22.21
CA ASP A 276 3.50 29.96 -21.89
C ASP A 276 3.39 30.17 -20.37
N LEU A 277 3.65 29.12 -19.58
CA LEU A 277 3.66 29.24 -18.12
C LEU A 277 4.76 30.20 -17.62
N LEU A 278 5.95 30.18 -18.22
CA LEU A 278 7.02 31.10 -17.87
C LEU A 278 6.61 32.56 -18.18
N ALA A 279 5.95 32.79 -19.32
CA ALA A 279 5.44 34.12 -19.66
C ALA A 279 4.38 34.60 -18.66
N GLU A 280 3.43 33.71 -18.29
CA GLU A 280 2.40 33.97 -17.29
C GLU A 280 3.00 34.29 -15.90
N VAL A 281 3.94 33.48 -15.42
CA VAL A 281 4.59 33.72 -14.12
C VAL A 281 5.44 34.98 -14.15
N THR A 282 6.02 35.34 -15.29
CA THR A 282 6.76 36.59 -15.47
C THR A 282 5.83 37.80 -15.33
N GLU A 283 4.65 37.73 -15.95
CA GLU A 283 3.65 38.78 -15.82
C GLU A 283 3.16 38.92 -14.36
N TYR A 284 2.85 37.83 -13.72
CA TYR A 284 2.47 37.81 -12.31
C TYR A 284 3.58 38.37 -11.40
N ALA A 285 4.83 38.02 -11.65
CA ALA A 285 5.96 38.57 -10.90
C ALA A 285 6.04 40.08 -10.99
N ASN A 286 5.83 40.65 -12.19
CA ASN A 286 5.80 42.11 -12.42
C ASN A 286 4.67 42.79 -11.69
N GLN A 287 3.49 42.16 -11.58
CA GLN A 287 2.31 42.70 -10.91
C GLN A 287 2.34 42.54 -9.39
N LEU A 288 3.12 41.54 -8.88
CA LEU A 288 3.11 41.16 -7.47
C LEU A 288 3.49 42.29 -6.52
N ALA A 289 4.45 43.14 -6.89
CA ALA A 289 4.86 44.29 -6.07
C ALA A 289 3.74 45.38 -5.95
N GLU A 290 2.98 45.57 -7.01
CA GLU A 290 1.98 46.64 -7.11
C GLU A 290 0.58 46.22 -6.60
N ALA A 291 0.30 44.89 -6.48
CA ALA A 291 -0.99 44.42 -6.04
C ALA A 291 -1.36 44.95 -4.64
N GLU A 292 -2.51 45.64 -4.49
CA GLU A 292 -2.98 46.16 -3.19
C GLU A 292 -3.32 45.02 -2.23
N ASP A 293 -4.13 44.05 -2.66
CA ASP A 293 -4.47 42.83 -1.91
C ASP A 293 -3.61 41.65 -2.39
N LYS A 294 -2.47 41.47 -1.75
CA LYS A 294 -1.55 40.36 -2.06
C LYS A 294 -2.20 38.99 -1.89
N ALA A 295 -3.12 38.82 -0.93
CA ALA A 295 -3.76 37.54 -0.68
C ALA A 295 -4.75 37.18 -1.79
N ALA A 296 -5.56 38.13 -2.25
CA ALA A 296 -6.43 37.92 -3.40
C ALA A 296 -5.61 37.67 -4.67
N PHE A 297 -4.54 38.46 -4.85
CA PHE A 297 -3.67 38.34 -6.03
C PHE A 297 -3.02 36.94 -6.09
N ILE A 298 -2.37 36.49 -5.02
CA ILE A 298 -1.73 35.14 -4.98
C ILE A 298 -2.77 34.05 -5.26
N ARG A 299 -3.98 34.14 -4.69
CA ARG A 299 -5.04 33.17 -5.03
C ARG A 299 -5.40 33.18 -6.52
N SER A 300 -5.44 34.35 -7.15
CA SER A 300 -5.77 34.46 -8.59
C SER A 300 -4.69 33.88 -9.51
N THR A 301 -3.43 33.78 -9.05
CA THR A 301 -2.34 33.23 -9.85
C THR A 301 -2.34 31.70 -9.89
N GLY A 302 -3.18 31.02 -9.12
CA GLY A 302 -3.16 29.56 -8.98
C GLY A 302 -1.89 29.04 -8.29
N SER A 303 -1.24 29.86 -7.47
CA SER A 303 -0.07 29.43 -6.67
C SER A 303 -0.43 28.30 -5.72
N THR A 304 0.41 27.29 -5.65
CA THR A 304 0.30 26.19 -4.67
C THR A 304 0.73 26.60 -3.25
N VAL A 305 1.37 27.75 -3.11
CA VAL A 305 1.77 28.30 -1.80
C VAL A 305 0.74 29.38 -1.40
N PRO A 306 -0.07 29.11 -0.36
CA PRO A 306 -1.07 30.08 0.09
C PRO A 306 -0.39 31.29 0.77
N PHE A 307 -0.96 32.47 0.58
CA PHE A 307 -0.53 33.66 1.28
C PHE A 307 -1.64 34.14 2.22
N THR A 308 -1.33 34.20 3.52
CA THR A 308 -2.27 34.57 4.58
C THR A 308 -2.02 35.98 5.16
N GLY A 309 -0.91 36.61 4.79
CA GLY A 309 -0.48 37.87 5.38
C GLY A 309 -0.06 37.77 6.86
N ILE A 310 0.10 36.54 7.36
CA ILE A 310 0.72 36.24 8.66
C ILE A 310 2.17 35.82 8.39
N ALA A 311 3.12 36.38 9.14
CA ALA A 311 4.49 35.89 9.06
C ALA A 311 4.58 34.50 9.71
N ILE A 312 5.17 33.54 9.00
CA ILE A 312 5.29 32.14 9.40
C ILE A 312 6.75 31.70 9.49
N ASN A 313 7.00 30.55 10.12
CA ASN A 313 8.33 29.98 10.23
C ASN A 313 8.90 29.66 8.84
N LYS A 314 10.19 29.91 8.67
CA LYS A 314 10.90 29.65 7.40
C LYS A 314 10.76 28.20 6.93
N THR A 315 10.71 27.26 7.87
CA THR A 315 10.62 25.82 7.59
C THR A 315 9.26 25.35 7.04
N VAL A 316 8.25 26.22 7.07
CA VAL A 316 6.92 25.91 6.52
C VAL A 316 6.87 26.16 5.01
N PHE A 317 7.73 27.03 4.50
CA PHE A 317 7.82 27.26 3.06
C PHE A 317 8.46 26.09 2.34
N PRO A 318 8.08 25.82 1.07
CA PRO A 318 8.82 24.90 0.20
C PRO A 318 10.33 25.18 0.24
N THR A 319 11.13 24.11 0.16
CA THR A 319 12.58 24.20 0.36
C THR A 319 13.27 25.19 -0.58
N ASP A 320 12.83 25.27 -1.82
CA ASP A 320 13.36 26.21 -2.82
C ASP A 320 13.11 27.67 -2.44
N ILE A 321 11.93 27.99 -1.88
CA ILE A 321 11.60 29.30 -1.36
C ILE A 321 12.37 29.55 -0.06
N ALA A 322 12.30 28.63 0.89
CA ALA A 322 12.95 28.75 2.19
C ALA A 322 14.45 29.05 2.08
N THR A 323 15.18 28.42 1.16
CA THR A 323 16.62 28.63 0.97
C THR A 323 16.95 30.01 0.40
N ARG A 324 16.01 30.67 -0.28
CA ARG A 324 16.22 31.97 -0.94
C ARG A 324 15.75 33.17 -0.14
N ILE A 325 14.82 32.98 0.81
CA ILE A 325 14.19 34.08 1.58
C ILE A 325 15.22 35.04 2.18
N ASP A 326 16.35 34.55 2.71
CA ASP A 326 17.35 35.39 3.35
C ASP A 326 18.21 36.21 2.38
N SER A 327 18.26 35.80 1.11
CA SER A 327 19.04 36.45 0.06
C SER A 327 18.23 37.46 -0.75
N VAL A 328 16.92 37.54 -0.54
CA VAL A 328 16.01 38.46 -1.25
C VAL A 328 15.85 39.73 -0.45
N THR A 329 16.00 40.88 -1.10
CA THR A 329 15.77 42.19 -0.51
C THR A 329 14.28 42.34 -0.16
N VAL A 330 13.99 42.81 1.06
CA VAL A 330 12.61 43.12 1.49
C VAL A 330 12.02 44.17 0.58
N GLY A 331 10.83 43.90 0.04
CA GLY A 331 10.12 44.79 -0.88
C GLY A 331 10.45 44.60 -2.36
N GLU A 332 11.41 43.75 -2.70
CA GLU A 332 11.76 43.41 -4.08
C GLU A 332 11.23 42.02 -4.47
N VAL A 333 10.83 41.88 -5.73
CA VAL A 333 10.38 40.61 -6.29
C VAL A 333 11.61 39.84 -6.78
N TYR A 334 11.72 38.59 -6.33
CA TYR A 334 12.71 37.64 -6.83
C TYR A 334 12.07 36.63 -7.76
N GLY A 335 12.60 36.49 -8.95
CA GLY A 335 12.11 35.58 -9.99
C GLY A 335 11.64 36.31 -11.25
N PRO A 336 11.05 35.59 -12.25
CA PRO A 336 10.75 34.16 -12.17
C PRO A 336 12.00 33.28 -12.19
N TYR A 337 11.94 32.13 -11.52
CA TYR A 337 12.99 31.09 -11.59
C TYR A 337 12.37 29.70 -11.72
N TYR A 338 13.10 28.82 -12.39
CA TYR A 338 12.68 27.41 -12.52
C TYR A 338 13.26 26.56 -11.38
N ASN A 339 12.42 25.72 -10.77
CA ASN A 339 12.84 24.72 -9.81
C ASN A 339 12.74 23.33 -10.42
N GLN A 340 13.90 22.70 -10.64
CA GLN A 340 13.98 21.38 -11.26
C GLN A 340 13.46 20.26 -10.34
N ALA A 341 13.49 20.45 -9.01
CA ALA A 341 13.13 19.39 -8.06
C ALA A 341 11.65 19.01 -8.11
N ASP A 342 10.79 19.95 -8.44
CA ASP A 342 9.33 19.78 -8.50
C ASP A 342 8.70 20.31 -9.80
N ASP A 343 9.53 20.54 -10.81
CA ASP A 343 9.13 21.02 -12.14
C ASP A 343 8.17 22.21 -12.06
N SER A 344 8.62 23.31 -11.41
CA SER A 344 7.78 24.51 -11.22
C SER A 344 8.49 25.80 -11.62
N TYR A 345 7.71 26.80 -12.05
CA TYR A 345 8.15 28.20 -12.16
C TYR A 345 7.67 28.98 -10.93
N ASN A 346 8.56 29.79 -10.37
CA ASN A 346 8.35 30.44 -9.09
C ASN A 346 8.76 31.90 -9.11
N ALA A 347 8.06 32.74 -8.36
CA ALA A 347 8.45 34.09 -8.02
C ALA A 347 8.04 34.39 -6.57
N MET A 348 8.76 35.27 -5.89
CA MET A 348 8.40 35.65 -4.52
C MET A 348 8.71 37.09 -4.20
N LEU A 349 7.92 37.65 -3.28
CA LEU A 349 8.11 38.95 -2.68
C LEU A 349 8.21 38.80 -1.17
N VAL A 350 9.35 39.12 -0.60
CA VAL A 350 9.53 39.18 0.85
C VAL A 350 9.01 40.53 1.36
N LEU A 351 7.86 40.51 2.02
CA LEU A 351 7.21 41.72 2.55
C LEU A 351 7.84 42.20 3.88
N GLY A 352 8.42 41.25 4.64
CA GLY A 352 9.08 41.61 5.90
C GLY A 352 9.45 40.40 6.73
N LYS A 353 10.17 40.70 7.81
CA LYS A 353 10.52 39.76 8.88
C LYS A 353 9.94 40.30 10.18
N GLU A 354 9.31 39.44 10.95
CA GLU A 354 8.67 39.79 12.20
C GLU A 354 9.08 38.81 13.30
N THR A 355 9.29 39.33 14.52
CA THR A 355 9.49 38.45 15.67
C THR A 355 8.15 38.13 16.30
N LEU A 356 7.64 36.93 16.10
CA LEU A 356 6.33 36.47 16.59
C LEU A 356 6.49 35.26 17.49
N ALA A 357 5.51 35.08 18.41
CA ALA A 357 5.50 33.93 19.30
C ALA A 357 5.03 32.65 18.58
N ASP A 358 5.67 31.53 18.87
CA ASP A 358 5.21 30.20 18.45
C ASP A 358 4.05 29.66 19.28
N SER A 359 3.87 30.22 20.51
CA SER A 359 2.78 29.83 21.40
C SER A 359 2.19 31.07 22.05
N ILE A 360 0.89 31.22 21.96
CA ILE A 360 0.13 32.38 22.46
C ILE A 360 -0.96 31.85 23.37
N GLN A 361 -0.91 32.22 24.64
CA GLN A 361 -1.98 31.94 25.59
C GLN A 361 -3.04 33.02 25.49
N PHE A 362 -4.26 32.63 25.29
CA PHE A 362 -5.38 33.55 25.20
C PHE A 362 -6.64 32.95 25.84
N ARG A 363 -7.62 33.83 26.08
CA ARG A 363 -8.96 33.43 26.50
C ARG A 363 -9.98 34.22 25.72
N GLN A 364 -11.21 33.74 25.66
CA GLN A 364 -12.25 34.33 24.84
C GLN A 364 -13.62 34.22 25.49
N ILE A 365 -14.50 35.15 25.12
CA ILE A 365 -15.95 35.07 25.32
C ILE A 365 -16.60 35.17 23.95
N GLN A 366 -17.32 34.13 23.54
CA GLN A 366 -18.11 34.15 22.32
C GLN A 366 -19.51 34.68 22.62
N VAL A 367 -19.97 35.64 21.84
CA VAL A 367 -21.26 36.32 22.00
C VAL A 367 -22.11 36.07 20.77
N ILE A 368 -23.30 35.52 20.97
CA ILE A 368 -24.33 35.33 19.94
C ILE A 368 -25.66 35.76 20.56
N ALA A 369 -26.42 36.57 19.83
CA ALA A 369 -27.77 36.98 20.19
C ALA A 369 -28.76 36.70 19.03
N GLU A 370 -30.01 37.12 19.17
CA GLU A 370 -31.09 36.83 18.21
C GLU A 370 -30.80 37.33 16.78
N ASN A 371 -30.02 38.40 16.66
CA ASN A 371 -29.57 38.96 15.38
C ASN A 371 -28.21 39.65 15.53
N THR A 372 -27.58 39.97 14.42
CA THR A 372 -26.25 40.59 14.37
C THR A 372 -26.15 41.90 15.13
N GLU A 373 -27.17 42.79 15.04
CA GLU A 373 -27.17 44.08 15.74
C GLU A 373 -27.16 43.87 17.26
N LYS A 374 -28.01 42.97 17.78
CA LYS A 374 -28.03 42.65 19.21
C LYS A 374 -26.74 41.95 19.65
N THR A 375 -26.17 41.09 18.79
CA THR A 375 -24.88 40.47 19.05
C THR A 375 -23.76 41.47 19.22
N VAL A 376 -23.66 42.44 18.31
CA VAL A 376 -22.65 43.52 18.38
C VAL A 376 -22.87 44.38 19.62
N ALA A 377 -24.10 44.85 19.86
CA ALA A 377 -24.41 45.69 21.03
C ALA A 377 -24.10 45.00 22.37
N LEU A 378 -24.39 43.68 22.47
CA LEU A 378 -24.06 42.89 23.63
C LEU A 378 -22.54 42.68 23.79
N ALA A 379 -21.84 42.38 22.71
CA ALA A 379 -20.39 42.25 22.72
C ALA A 379 -19.68 43.56 23.10
N ASP A 380 -20.15 44.71 22.60
CA ASP A 380 -19.62 46.02 22.96
C ASP A 380 -19.85 46.35 24.45
N SER A 381 -21.00 45.94 25.00
CA SER A 381 -21.28 46.10 26.42
C SER A 381 -20.30 45.24 27.27
N ILE A 382 -20.08 44.00 26.92
CA ILE A 382 -19.14 43.10 27.61
C ILE A 382 -17.71 43.63 27.48
N TYR A 383 -17.32 44.05 26.27
CA TYR A 383 -16.01 44.64 26.00
C TYR A 383 -15.75 45.89 26.84
N THR A 384 -16.75 46.79 26.93
CA THR A 384 -16.65 47.98 27.74
C THR A 384 -16.54 47.66 29.24
N ALA A 385 -17.31 46.69 29.74
CA ALA A 385 -17.22 46.21 31.11
C ALA A 385 -15.83 45.66 31.45
N LEU A 386 -15.25 44.83 30.55
CA LEU A 386 -13.90 44.31 30.72
C LEU A 386 -12.84 45.40 30.73
N LYS A 387 -12.94 46.38 29.86
CA LYS A 387 -12.07 47.59 29.88
C LYS A 387 -12.23 48.40 31.14
N GLY A 388 -13.42 48.40 31.74
CA GLY A 388 -13.72 49.02 33.01
C GLY A 388 -13.25 48.25 34.26
N GLY A 389 -12.61 47.06 34.06
CA GLY A 389 -12.03 46.25 35.12
C GLY A 389 -12.93 45.13 35.64
N ALA A 390 -14.02 44.78 34.94
CA ALA A 390 -14.84 43.63 35.30
C ALA A 390 -14.03 42.33 35.18
N ASP A 391 -14.33 41.33 36.04
CA ASP A 391 -13.66 40.02 35.97
C ASP A 391 -14.08 39.27 34.73
N PHE A 392 -13.09 38.73 34.02
CA PHE A 392 -13.30 38.05 32.75
C PHE A 392 -14.01 36.70 32.92
N VAL A 393 -13.65 35.95 33.98
CA VAL A 393 -14.22 34.62 34.25
C VAL A 393 -15.67 34.74 34.71
N GLU A 394 -15.95 35.70 35.60
CA GLU A 394 -17.33 35.97 36.05
C GLU A 394 -18.24 36.38 34.86
N LEU A 395 -17.74 37.23 33.94
CA LEU A 395 -18.49 37.59 32.75
C LEU A 395 -18.66 36.39 31.81
N ALA A 396 -17.62 35.60 31.59
CA ALA A 396 -17.75 34.39 30.76
C ALA A 396 -18.79 33.41 31.32
N GLN A 397 -18.78 33.15 32.63
CA GLN A 397 -19.74 32.28 33.31
C GLN A 397 -21.18 32.79 33.19
N LYS A 398 -21.37 34.09 33.24
CA LYS A 398 -22.70 34.72 33.03
C LYS A 398 -23.31 34.40 31.66
N TYR A 399 -22.46 34.10 30.68
CA TYR A 399 -22.86 33.68 29.31
C TYR A 399 -22.64 32.21 29.06
N GLY A 400 -22.53 31.36 30.11
CA GLY A 400 -22.45 29.92 30.02
C GLY A 400 -21.10 29.38 29.51
N GLN A 401 -20.02 30.16 29.64
CA GLN A 401 -18.66 29.77 29.20
C GLN A 401 -17.71 29.76 30.39
N THR A 402 -16.64 28.96 30.29
CA THR A 402 -15.68 28.76 31.41
C THR A 402 -14.77 29.97 31.62
N GLY A 403 -14.48 30.74 30.56
CA GLY A 403 -13.49 31.83 30.59
C GLY A 403 -12.05 31.37 30.81
N GLU A 404 -11.79 30.06 30.72
CA GLU A 404 -10.46 29.45 30.83
C GLU A 404 -9.58 29.85 29.66
N SER A 405 -8.28 29.86 29.89
CA SER A 405 -7.30 30.16 28.84
C SER A 405 -6.87 28.88 28.09
N THR A 406 -6.58 29.03 26.81
CA THR A 406 -6.04 28.02 25.93
C THR A 406 -4.79 28.52 25.22
N TRP A 407 -4.08 27.62 24.55
CA TRP A 407 -2.88 27.93 23.78
C TRP A 407 -3.14 27.79 22.28
N LEU A 408 -2.83 28.83 21.51
CA LEU A 408 -2.66 28.78 20.06
C LEU A 408 -1.18 28.58 19.77
N THR A 409 -0.83 27.49 19.09
CA THR A 409 0.53 27.22 18.64
C THR A 409 0.69 27.50 17.14
N ALA A 410 1.90 27.82 16.69
CA ALA A 410 2.19 28.03 15.28
C ALA A 410 1.78 26.82 14.42
N ALA A 411 1.94 25.61 14.91
CA ALA A 411 1.52 24.38 14.25
C ALA A 411 0.02 24.28 13.95
N ASN A 412 -0.82 25.04 14.67
CA ASN A 412 -2.28 25.03 14.46
C ASN A 412 -2.72 25.85 13.21
N TYR A 413 -1.86 26.75 12.70
CA TYR A 413 -2.25 27.64 11.60
C TYR A 413 -1.20 27.80 10.49
N GLU A 414 0.09 27.57 10.78
CA GLU A 414 1.14 27.69 9.76
C GLU A 414 1.01 26.53 8.76
N GLY A 415 0.89 26.87 7.47
CA GLY A 415 0.69 25.89 6.40
C GLY A 415 -0.74 25.35 6.27
N ALA A 416 -1.68 25.75 7.14
CA ALA A 416 -3.07 25.35 7.05
C ALA A 416 -3.85 26.21 6.03
N SER A 417 -4.81 25.59 5.35
CA SER A 417 -5.80 26.33 4.55
C SER A 417 -6.85 26.92 5.49
N LEU A 418 -6.87 28.25 5.60
CA LEU A 418 -7.77 28.97 6.48
C LEU A 418 -8.84 29.70 5.66
N ASP A 419 -10.11 29.57 6.06
CA ASP A 419 -11.16 30.44 5.55
C ASP A 419 -11.01 31.90 6.08
N ALA A 420 -11.78 32.80 5.53
CA ALA A 420 -11.66 34.24 5.86
C ALA A 420 -11.88 34.53 7.34
N ASP A 421 -12.82 33.85 7.99
CA ASP A 421 -13.17 34.05 9.40
C ASP A 421 -12.09 33.49 10.32
N ASN A 422 -11.61 32.26 10.08
CA ASN A 422 -10.49 31.64 10.81
C ASN A 422 -9.20 32.44 10.61
N LEU A 423 -8.93 32.93 9.41
CA LEU A 423 -7.78 33.78 9.13
C LEU A 423 -7.83 35.07 9.96
N LYS A 424 -8.98 35.76 9.93
CA LYS A 424 -9.20 37.01 10.70
C LYS A 424 -9.04 36.77 12.20
N TYR A 425 -9.56 35.66 12.69
CA TYR A 425 -9.46 35.26 14.10
C TYR A 425 -7.98 35.01 14.52
N ILE A 426 -7.24 34.22 13.76
CA ILE A 426 -5.84 33.95 14.05
C ILE A 426 -4.96 35.16 13.91
N GLN A 427 -5.14 35.97 12.86
CA GLN A 427 -4.42 37.23 12.69
C GLN A 427 -4.63 38.18 13.90
N THR A 428 -5.84 38.22 14.43
CA THR A 428 -6.16 39.02 15.61
C THR A 428 -5.41 38.55 16.84
N ILE A 429 -5.40 37.24 17.12
CA ILE A 429 -4.65 36.67 18.27
C ILE A 429 -3.14 36.90 18.13
N VAL A 430 -2.57 36.64 16.94
CA VAL A 430 -1.14 36.79 16.70
C VAL A 430 -0.67 38.22 16.86
N LYS A 431 -1.44 39.22 16.37
CA LYS A 431 -1.12 40.64 16.39
C LYS A 431 -1.47 41.36 17.70
N SER A 432 -2.45 40.87 18.48
CA SER A 432 -2.84 41.48 19.76
C SER A 432 -1.69 41.54 20.75
N ASN A 433 -1.59 42.62 21.52
CA ASN A 433 -0.61 42.74 22.59
C ASN A 433 -1.03 41.96 23.84
N LYS A 434 -0.07 41.67 24.71
CA LYS A 434 -0.33 41.01 26.00
C LYS A 434 -1.29 41.90 26.85
N ASN A 435 -2.31 41.27 27.42
CA ASN A 435 -3.38 41.86 28.24
C ASN A 435 -4.32 42.81 27.48
N GLU A 436 -4.23 42.86 26.16
CA GLU A 436 -5.14 43.64 25.34
C GLU A 436 -6.46 42.88 25.12
N TYR A 437 -7.58 43.59 25.23
CA TYR A 437 -8.91 43.13 24.85
C TYR A 437 -9.20 43.51 23.41
N THR A 438 -9.70 42.59 22.63
CA THR A 438 -10.14 42.81 21.25
C THR A 438 -11.54 42.25 21.06
N ASN A 439 -12.46 43.10 20.52
CA ASN A 439 -13.78 42.65 20.10
C ASN A 439 -13.78 42.41 18.59
N LEU A 440 -13.99 41.15 18.20
CA LEU A 440 -13.85 40.70 16.83
C LEU A 440 -15.15 40.06 16.35
N GLN A 441 -15.72 40.58 15.26
CA GLN A 441 -16.86 39.97 14.60
C GLN A 441 -16.40 38.83 13.67
N ILE A 442 -16.98 37.66 13.87
CA ILE A 442 -16.75 36.40 13.08
C ILE A 442 -18.12 35.88 12.65
N GLY A 443 -18.44 35.98 11.37
CA GLY A 443 -19.76 35.61 10.87
C GLY A 443 -20.88 36.37 11.61
N GLN A 444 -21.81 35.66 12.23
CA GLN A 444 -22.90 36.20 13.04
C GLN A 444 -22.57 36.37 14.52
N ALA A 445 -21.40 35.88 14.95
CA ALA A 445 -20.93 35.98 16.34
C ALA A 445 -19.91 37.08 16.51
N ASN A 446 -19.78 37.59 17.75
CA ASN A 446 -18.63 38.38 18.18
C ASN A 446 -17.81 37.58 19.18
N VAL A 447 -16.49 37.69 19.07
CA VAL A 447 -15.55 37.04 20.00
C VAL A 447 -14.72 38.13 20.68
N ILE A 448 -14.80 38.18 22.01
CA ILE A 448 -13.96 39.05 22.81
C ILE A 448 -12.76 38.29 23.27
N LEU A 449 -11.59 38.70 22.77
CA LEU A 449 -10.30 38.02 22.99
C LEU A 449 -9.46 38.77 24.01
N GLN A 450 -8.69 38.06 24.81
CA GLN A 450 -7.59 38.59 25.59
C GLN A 450 -6.36 37.69 25.47
N VAL A 451 -5.23 38.21 24.99
CA VAL A 451 -3.94 37.53 24.99
C VAL A 451 -3.30 37.67 26.38
N LEU A 452 -2.96 36.55 27.01
CA LEU A 452 -2.41 36.49 28.36
C LEU A 452 -0.89 36.34 28.39
N ASP A 453 -0.35 35.54 27.48
CA ASP A 453 1.09 35.28 27.41
C ASP A 453 1.54 34.95 25.99
N LYS A 454 2.81 35.22 25.71
CA LYS A 454 3.47 34.91 24.41
C LYS A 454 4.80 34.27 24.67
N LYS A 455 5.04 33.04 24.16
CA LYS A 455 6.24 32.26 24.37
C LYS A 455 6.92 31.86 23.06
N ALA A 456 8.19 31.50 23.17
CA ALA A 456 9.02 31.05 22.06
C ALA A 456 9.01 32.05 20.89
N LEU A 457 9.47 33.29 21.15
CA LEU A 457 9.64 34.31 20.13
C LEU A 457 10.65 33.86 19.08
N LYS A 458 10.24 33.84 17.81
CA LYS A 458 11.08 33.47 16.66
C LYS A 458 10.95 34.49 15.55
N GLU A 459 11.99 34.62 14.76
CA GLU A 459 11.93 35.36 13.50
C GLU A 459 11.07 34.57 12.51
N LYS A 460 10.03 35.22 11.99
CA LYS A 460 9.11 34.71 11.01
C LYS A 460 9.07 35.60 9.79
N TYR A 461 8.66 35.04 8.67
CA TYR A 461 8.76 35.64 7.37
C TYR A 461 7.38 35.86 6.77
N ASN A 462 7.11 37.07 6.29
CA ASN A 462 5.93 37.38 5.51
C ASN A 462 6.31 37.41 4.04
N VAL A 463 5.99 36.33 3.31
CA VAL A 463 6.40 36.11 1.93
C VAL A 463 5.18 35.79 1.07
N ALA A 464 4.93 36.63 0.08
CA ALA A 464 3.99 36.35 -0.98
C ALA A 464 4.71 35.59 -2.10
N ALA A 465 4.38 34.31 -2.28
CA ALA A 465 5.03 33.45 -3.24
C ALA A 465 4.07 32.93 -4.31
N ILE A 466 4.49 33.04 -5.55
CA ILE A 466 3.87 32.41 -6.71
C ILE A 466 4.66 31.14 -6.99
N LYS A 467 4.02 29.99 -6.89
CA LYS A 467 4.60 28.68 -7.23
C LYS A 467 3.64 27.92 -8.11
N ARG A 468 4.01 27.77 -9.37
CA ARG A 468 3.20 27.15 -10.40
C ARG A 468 3.89 25.89 -10.92
N PRO A 469 3.33 24.69 -10.69
CA PRO A 469 3.84 23.47 -11.30
C PRO A 469 3.68 23.57 -12.84
N VAL A 470 4.59 22.93 -13.54
CA VAL A 470 4.50 22.82 -15.00
C VAL A 470 3.56 21.67 -15.33
N GLU A 471 2.42 21.99 -15.90
CA GLU A 471 1.39 21.04 -16.32
C GLU A 471 1.25 21.08 -17.84
N PHE A 472 0.78 19.98 -18.43
CA PHE A 472 0.49 19.95 -19.85
C PHE A 472 -0.84 20.67 -20.15
N SER A 473 -0.89 21.36 -21.29
CA SER A 473 -2.11 21.98 -21.77
C SER A 473 -3.07 20.95 -22.39
N LYS A 474 -4.30 21.36 -22.58
CA LYS A 474 -5.31 20.58 -23.31
C LYS A 474 -4.88 20.27 -24.73
N GLU A 475 -4.18 21.19 -25.36
CA GLU A 475 -3.63 21.04 -26.72
C GLU A 475 -2.56 19.93 -26.75
N THR A 476 -1.65 19.93 -25.78
CA THR A 476 -0.62 18.88 -25.63
C THR A 476 -1.26 17.52 -25.39
N TYR A 477 -2.26 17.46 -24.49
CA TYR A 477 -3.00 16.22 -24.23
C TYR A 477 -3.72 15.72 -25.48
N ASN A 478 -4.49 16.57 -26.14
CA ASN A 478 -5.24 16.20 -27.34
C ASN A 478 -4.33 15.69 -28.46
N LYS A 479 -3.16 16.29 -28.62
CA LYS A 479 -2.18 15.84 -29.60
C LYS A 479 -1.70 14.43 -29.25
N ALA A 480 -1.25 14.20 -28.02
CA ALA A 480 -0.78 12.88 -27.56
C ALA A 480 -1.87 11.81 -27.70
N TYR A 481 -3.10 12.14 -27.30
CA TYR A 481 -4.26 11.25 -27.41
C TYR A 481 -4.56 10.90 -28.86
N ASN A 482 -4.63 11.89 -29.75
CA ASN A 482 -4.95 11.65 -31.16
C ASN A 482 -3.86 10.81 -31.85
N ASP A 483 -2.58 11.15 -31.66
CA ASP A 483 -1.46 10.41 -32.23
C ASP A 483 -1.47 8.96 -31.76
N PHE A 484 -1.65 8.73 -30.45
CA PHE A 484 -1.67 7.38 -29.91
C PHE A 484 -2.95 6.61 -30.25
N SER A 485 -4.11 7.26 -30.25
CA SER A 485 -5.38 6.64 -30.67
C SER A 485 -5.33 6.18 -32.14
N GLN A 486 -4.71 6.99 -33.03
CA GLN A 486 -4.49 6.60 -34.42
C GLN A 486 -3.57 5.38 -34.51
N PHE A 487 -2.51 5.33 -33.74
CA PHE A 487 -1.60 4.18 -33.68
C PHE A 487 -2.35 2.91 -33.22
N VAL A 488 -3.11 2.99 -32.14
CA VAL A 488 -3.90 1.86 -31.62
C VAL A 488 -4.93 1.36 -32.64
N ALA A 489 -5.62 2.27 -33.33
CA ALA A 489 -6.61 1.91 -34.34
C ALA A 489 -6.00 1.19 -35.56
N GLN A 490 -4.74 1.40 -35.84
CA GLN A 490 -4.01 0.74 -36.94
C GLN A 490 -3.37 -0.59 -36.51
N ASN A 491 -3.21 -0.84 -35.21
CA ASN A 491 -2.52 -1.99 -34.66
C ASN A 491 -3.44 -2.78 -33.73
N THR A 492 -4.37 -3.51 -34.33
CA THR A 492 -5.46 -4.21 -33.61
C THR A 492 -5.12 -5.64 -33.19
N THR A 493 -3.94 -6.14 -33.52
CA THR A 493 -3.44 -7.45 -33.13
C THR A 493 -2.10 -7.34 -32.42
N LEU A 494 -1.79 -8.33 -31.58
CA LEU A 494 -0.51 -8.40 -30.86
C LEU A 494 0.69 -8.30 -31.81
N ASP A 495 0.67 -9.04 -32.94
CA ASP A 495 1.78 -9.04 -33.90
C ASP A 495 2.00 -7.66 -34.52
N GLN A 496 0.92 -6.97 -34.91
CA GLN A 496 0.99 -5.60 -35.43
C GLN A 496 1.52 -4.62 -34.40
N LEU A 497 1.06 -4.75 -33.12
CA LEU A 497 1.51 -3.89 -32.03
C LEU A 497 3.02 -4.06 -31.79
N VAL A 498 3.50 -5.31 -31.78
CA VAL A 498 4.92 -5.65 -31.58
C VAL A 498 5.77 -5.13 -32.74
N GLU A 499 5.33 -5.31 -34.00
CA GLU A 499 6.07 -4.92 -35.18
C GLU A 499 6.18 -3.39 -35.34
N ASN A 500 5.10 -2.65 -35.05
CA ASN A 500 5.00 -1.24 -35.38
C ASN A 500 5.30 -0.26 -34.24
N ALA A 501 5.38 -0.75 -32.97
CA ALA A 501 5.54 0.12 -31.81
C ALA A 501 6.84 0.95 -31.89
N GLU A 502 7.97 0.31 -32.12
CA GLU A 502 9.28 0.96 -32.11
C GLU A 502 9.44 1.94 -33.30
N GLU A 503 8.97 1.57 -34.50
CA GLU A 503 9.00 2.46 -35.68
C GLU A 503 8.13 3.70 -35.46
N SER A 504 7.04 3.57 -34.70
CA SER A 504 6.14 4.68 -34.35
C SER A 504 6.61 5.50 -33.13
N GLY A 505 7.76 5.14 -32.56
CA GLY A 505 8.35 5.84 -31.42
C GLY A 505 7.74 5.45 -30.06
N TYR A 506 6.97 4.36 -29.99
CA TYR A 506 6.40 3.86 -28.75
C TYR A 506 7.23 2.72 -28.17
N ARG A 507 7.37 2.72 -26.85
CA ARG A 507 8.08 1.66 -26.13
C ARG A 507 7.11 0.55 -25.74
N LEU A 508 7.31 -0.63 -26.30
CA LEU A 508 6.60 -1.84 -25.88
C LEU A 508 7.24 -2.42 -24.63
N LEU A 509 6.42 -2.66 -23.61
CA LEU A 509 6.80 -3.24 -22.32
C LEU A 509 6.11 -4.59 -22.16
N GLU A 510 6.71 -5.47 -21.33
CA GLU A 510 6.21 -6.82 -21.08
C GLU A 510 6.00 -7.06 -19.59
N ARG A 511 4.94 -7.78 -19.25
CA ARG A 511 4.67 -8.23 -17.90
C ARG A 511 4.23 -9.70 -17.94
N ALA A 512 5.06 -10.59 -17.43
CA ALA A 512 4.72 -11.99 -17.25
C ALA A 512 4.01 -12.24 -15.92
N ASP A 513 3.25 -13.32 -15.87
CA ASP A 513 2.55 -13.80 -14.67
C ASP A 513 1.68 -12.73 -13.98
N PHE A 514 1.02 -11.88 -14.77
CA PHE A 514 0.10 -10.86 -14.28
C PHE A 514 -1.12 -11.50 -13.63
N ARG A 515 -1.46 -11.05 -12.42
CA ARG A 515 -2.47 -11.67 -11.56
C ARG A 515 -3.72 -10.81 -11.48
N ASN A 516 -4.86 -11.45 -11.20
CA ASN A 516 -6.16 -10.78 -11.06
C ASN A 516 -6.35 -10.03 -9.73
N ASP A 517 -5.46 -10.21 -8.78
CA ASP A 517 -5.42 -9.46 -7.51
C ASP A 517 -4.48 -8.24 -7.55
N GLU A 518 -3.87 -7.94 -8.71
CA GLU A 518 -3.12 -6.71 -8.91
C GLU A 518 -4.09 -5.52 -9.12
N HIS A 519 -3.73 -4.33 -8.63
CA HIS A 519 -4.57 -3.13 -8.72
C HIS A 519 -4.14 -2.17 -9.81
N MET A 520 -2.97 -2.38 -10.36
CA MET A 520 -2.34 -1.49 -11.33
C MET A 520 -1.61 -2.27 -12.41
N VAL A 521 -1.69 -1.79 -13.62
CA VAL A 521 -0.81 -2.28 -14.69
C VAL A 521 0.55 -1.61 -14.52
N SER A 522 1.52 -2.40 -14.00
CA SER A 522 2.94 -1.97 -13.88
C SER A 522 3.18 -0.60 -13.22
N GLY A 523 2.39 -0.28 -12.21
CA GLY A 523 2.50 0.98 -11.45
C GLY A 523 1.68 2.15 -11.99
N VAL A 524 1.00 1.98 -13.12
CA VAL A 524 0.06 3.00 -13.63
C VAL A 524 -1.24 2.92 -12.82
N ARG A 525 -1.64 4.01 -12.19
CA ARG A 525 -2.87 4.11 -11.40
C ARG A 525 -4.11 4.17 -12.28
N ASN A 526 -5.28 3.94 -11.69
CA ASN A 526 -6.58 4.03 -12.37
C ASN A 526 -6.70 3.14 -13.61
N THR A 527 -6.12 1.92 -13.54
CA THR A 527 -6.12 0.95 -14.64
C THR A 527 -7.16 -0.16 -14.48
N ARG A 528 -8.19 0.04 -13.68
CA ARG A 528 -9.20 -0.99 -13.37
C ARG A 528 -9.87 -1.57 -14.61
N GLU A 529 -10.35 -0.73 -15.52
CA GLU A 529 -11.01 -1.19 -16.76
C GLU A 529 -10.03 -1.96 -17.67
N ALA A 530 -8.77 -1.54 -17.68
CA ALA A 530 -7.71 -2.24 -18.37
C ALA A 530 -7.42 -3.62 -17.75
N LEU A 531 -7.40 -3.70 -16.42
CA LEU A 531 -7.26 -4.96 -15.68
C LEU A 531 -8.39 -5.94 -15.99
N LYS A 532 -9.63 -5.45 -15.91
CA LYS A 532 -10.82 -6.24 -16.23
C LYS A 532 -10.72 -6.81 -17.65
N TRP A 533 -10.38 -5.96 -18.62
CA TRP A 533 -10.20 -6.38 -20.00
C TRP A 533 -9.13 -7.48 -20.12
N VAL A 534 -7.98 -7.37 -19.44
CA VAL A 534 -6.92 -8.39 -19.47
C VAL A 534 -7.46 -9.77 -19.09
N PHE A 535 -8.37 -9.87 -18.11
CA PHE A 535 -8.92 -11.15 -17.66
C PHE A 535 -10.16 -11.63 -18.44
N GLU A 536 -10.72 -10.80 -19.30
CA GLU A 536 -11.82 -11.14 -20.22
C GLU A 536 -11.35 -11.43 -21.65
N ALA A 537 -10.18 -10.94 -22.05
CA ALA A 537 -9.63 -11.03 -23.40
C ALA A 537 -9.15 -12.45 -23.78
N GLU A 538 -9.06 -12.71 -25.09
CA GLU A 538 -8.45 -13.89 -25.68
C GLU A 538 -6.98 -13.63 -26.09
N GLU A 539 -6.18 -14.70 -26.22
CA GLU A 539 -4.78 -14.57 -26.63
C GLU A 539 -4.65 -13.92 -28.02
N GLY A 540 -3.79 -12.93 -28.13
CA GLY A 540 -3.53 -12.14 -29.35
C GLY A 540 -4.38 -10.88 -29.51
N GLU A 541 -5.38 -10.67 -28.66
CA GLU A 541 -6.20 -9.45 -28.70
C GLU A 541 -5.45 -8.23 -28.16
N VAL A 542 -5.84 -7.05 -28.68
CA VAL A 542 -5.37 -5.73 -28.25
C VAL A 542 -6.54 -4.95 -27.69
N SER A 543 -6.34 -4.31 -26.56
CA SER A 543 -7.37 -3.53 -25.85
C SER A 543 -7.71 -2.22 -26.58
N PRO A 544 -8.85 -1.62 -26.24
CA PRO A 544 -9.06 -0.20 -26.47
C PRO A 544 -7.96 0.64 -25.78
N LEU A 545 -7.84 1.91 -26.18
CA LEU A 545 -7.03 2.88 -25.47
C LEU A 545 -7.72 3.24 -24.13
N TYR A 546 -6.97 3.19 -23.05
CA TYR A 546 -7.41 3.63 -21.71
C TYR A 546 -6.71 4.91 -21.30
N GLU A 547 -7.48 5.81 -20.71
CA GLU A 547 -6.98 7.01 -20.02
C GLU A 547 -6.81 6.67 -18.55
N CYS A 548 -5.57 6.74 -18.04
CA CYS A 548 -5.18 6.25 -16.73
C CYS A 548 -4.38 7.30 -15.93
N GLY A 549 -3.91 6.93 -14.76
CA GLY A 549 -3.19 7.83 -13.87
C GLY A 549 -4.10 8.93 -13.35
N GLU A 550 -3.61 10.16 -13.32
CA GLU A 550 -4.39 11.38 -13.07
C GLU A 550 -4.77 12.05 -14.39
N ASN A 551 -5.27 11.26 -15.35
CA ASN A 551 -5.51 11.62 -16.76
C ASN A 551 -4.24 12.05 -17.52
N ASN A 552 -3.11 11.50 -17.13
CA ASN A 552 -1.80 11.78 -17.73
C ASN A 552 -1.12 10.54 -18.33
N HIS A 553 -1.75 9.38 -18.29
CA HIS A 553 -1.29 8.15 -18.92
C HIS A 553 -2.29 7.67 -19.95
N LEU A 554 -1.78 7.26 -21.12
CA LEU A 554 -2.53 6.62 -22.18
C LEU A 554 -2.01 5.19 -22.34
N LEU A 555 -2.86 4.20 -22.09
CA LEU A 555 -2.48 2.81 -22.00
C LEU A 555 -3.18 1.96 -23.05
N VAL A 556 -2.44 1.09 -23.73
CA VAL A 556 -2.96 -0.02 -24.53
C VAL A 556 -2.28 -1.31 -24.10
N ILE A 557 -3.03 -2.40 -24.06
CA ILE A 557 -2.56 -3.72 -23.62
C ILE A 557 -2.87 -4.74 -24.71
N ALA A 558 -1.95 -5.67 -24.94
CA ALA A 558 -2.18 -6.87 -25.74
C ALA A 558 -2.01 -8.11 -24.84
N LEU A 559 -2.95 -9.03 -24.91
CA LEU A 559 -2.86 -10.30 -24.22
C LEU A 559 -2.00 -11.26 -25.01
N GLU A 560 -0.81 -11.58 -24.49
CA GLU A 560 0.12 -12.50 -25.13
C GLU A 560 -0.23 -13.96 -24.82
N LYS A 561 -0.53 -14.27 -23.56
CA LYS A 561 -0.75 -15.65 -23.14
C LYS A 561 -1.58 -15.78 -21.88
N ILE A 562 -2.41 -16.81 -21.84
CA ILE A 562 -3.13 -17.26 -20.65
C ILE A 562 -2.37 -18.46 -20.05
N ASN A 563 -1.98 -18.33 -18.78
CA ASN A 563 -1.36 -19.40 -18.01
C ASN A 563 -2.39 -19.96 -17.01
N PRO A 564 -3.04 -21.09 -17.31
CA PRO A 564 -4.10 -21.62 -16.46
C PRO A 564 -3.57 -22.08 -15.09
N ALA A 565 -4.43 -22.05 -14.08
CA ALA A 565 -4.13 -22.68 -12.80
C ALA A 565 -3.84 -24.19 -12.98
N GLY A 566 -2.97 -24.73 -12.14
CA GLY A 566 -2.57 -26.16 -12.21
C GLY A 566 -1.05 -26.32 -12.19
N TYR A 567 -0.47 -26.60 -13.31
CA TYR A 567 0.99 -26.72 -13.47
C TYR A 567 1.48 -25.90 -14.65
N ARG A 568 2.58 -25.19 -14.49
CA ARG A 568 3.20 -24.43 -15.59
C ARG A 568 3.50 -25.35 -16.76
N ASN A 569 3.21 -24.88 -17.96
CA ASN A 569 3.50 -25.63 -19.17
C ASN A 569 5.00 -25.93 -19.28
N ILE A 570 5.36 -27.15 -19.69
CA ILE A 570 6.76 -27.57 -19.86
C ILE A 570 7.57 -26.61 -20.72
N ASN A 571 6.95 -26.01 -21.75
CA ASN A 571 7.63 -25.06 -22.64
C ASN A 571 8.03 -23.76 -21.92
N THR A 572 7.28 -23.33 -20.90
CA THR A 572 7.59 -22.10 -20.13
C THR A 572 8.75 -22.28 -19.17
N VAL A 573 9.07 -23.51 -18.79
CA VAL A 573 10.17 -23.87 -17.88
C VAL A 573 11.32 -24.62 -18.59
N ALA A 574 11.19 -24.83 -19.89
CA ALA A 574 12.14 -25.65 -20.68
C ALA A 574 13.57 -25.12 -20.61
N ASP A 575 13.78 -23.82 -20.68
CA ASP A 575 15.12 -23.23 -20.66
C ASP A 575 15.80 -23.39 -19.31
N MET A 576 15.05 -23.26 -18.21
CA MET A 576 15.53 -23.54 -16.86
C MET A 576 15.89 -25.03 -16.71
N LEU A 577 15.01 -25.91 -17.20
CA LEU A 577 15.26 -27.35 -17.18
C LEU A 577 16.50 -27.74 -18.00
N ARG A 578 16.72 -27.08 -19.14
CA ARG A 578 17.92 -27.32 -19.99
C ARG A 578 19.20 -26.98 -19.24
N LEU A 579 19.24 -25.89 -18.47
CA LEU A 579 20.41 -25.55 -17.67
C LEU A 579 20.70 -26.60 -16.60
N ASP A 580 19.69 -27.11 -15.93
CA ASP A 580 19.85 -28.18 -14.93
C ASP A 580 20.26 -29.53 -15.56
N ILE A 581 19.65 -29.86 -16.70
CA ILE A 581 20.03 -31.06 -17.45
C ILE A 581 21.47 -30.96 -17.93
N LEU A 582 21.89 -29.79 -18.43
CA LEU A 582 23.26 -29.53 -18.84
C LEU A 582 24.26 -29.82 -17.72
N LYS A 583 23.99 -29.25 -16.53
CA LYS A 583 24.80 -29.49 -15.33
C LYS A 583 24.82 -30.95 -14.94
N ASN A 584 23.66 -31.62 -14.97
CA ASN A 584 23.55 -33.02 -14.63
C ASN A 584 24.41 -33.94 -15.58
N LYS A 585 24.28 -33.73 -16.89
CA LYS A 585 25.02 -34.49 -17.89
C LYS A 585 26.53 -34.21 -17.84
N LYS A 586 26.94 -32.96 -17.56
CA LYS A 586 28.35 -32.65 -17.30
C LYS A 586 28.86 -33.35 -16.04
N ALA A 587 28.07 -33.32 -14.96
CA ALA A 587 28.42 -34.07 -13.75
C ALA A 587 28.58 -35.56 -13.99
N GLU A 588 27.67 -36.20 -14.73
CA GLU A 588 27.75 -37.64 -15.10
C GLU A 588 29.02 -37.91 -15.89
N LYS A 589 29.36 -37.08 -16.85
CA LYS A 589 30.58 -37.24 -17.66
C LYS A 589 31.84 -37.14 -16.80
N ILE A 590 31.91 -36.13 -15.92
CA ILE A 590 33.02 -35.97 -14.97
C ILE A 590 33.08 -37.13 -13.99
N LEU A 591 31.95 -37.59 -13.46
CA LEU A 591 31.88 -38.76 -12.57
C LEU A 591 32.43 -40.05 -13.24
N ALA A 592 32.11 -40.24 -14.53
CA ALA A 592 32.65 -41.34 -15.31
C ALA A 592 34.16 -41.24 -15.54
N GLU A 593 34.71 -40.05 -15.72
CA GLU A 593 36.14 -39.78 -15.85
C GLU A 593 36.88 -39.97 -14.53
N ILE A 594 36.33 -39.48 -13.41
CA ILE A 594 36.90 -39.64 -12.07
C ILE A 594 36.90 -41.15 -11.68
N ASN A 595 35.83 -41.86 -12.02
CA ASN A 595 35.60 -43.27 -11.68
C ASN A 595 35.96 -43.53 -10.20
N ASN A 596 36.94 -44.34 -9.87
CA ASN A 596 37.37 -44.63 -8.51
C ASN A 596 38.72 -43.95 -8.15
N ALA A 597 39.05 -42.85 -8.80
CA ALA A 597 40.30 -42.12 -8.54
C ALA A 597 40.32 -41.56 -7.10
N ASN A 598 41.46 -41.63 -6.45
CA ASN A 598 41.68 -41.05 -5.14
C ASN A 598 41.90 -39.52 -5.26
N PHE A 599 42.00 -38.87 -4.12
CA PHE A 599 42.16 -37.39 -4.06
C PHE A 599 43.34 -36.88 -4.92
N ASP A 600 44.51 -37.48 -4.81
CA ASP A 600 45.72 -37.04 -5.53
C ASP A 600 45.59 -37.29 -7.04
N GLN A 601 44.95 -38.38 -7.43
CA GLN A 601 44.67 -38.67 -8.84
C GLN A 601 43.69 -37.64 -9.43
N VAL A 602 42.61 -37.30 -8.72
CA VAL A 602 41.67 -36.28 -9.18
C VAL A 602 42.35 -34.92 -9.25
N LYS A 603 43.14 -34.55 -8.25
CA LYS A 603 43.89 -33.29 -8.22
C LYS A 603 44.88 -33.16 -9.40
N ALA A 604 45.39 -34.29 -9.90
CA ALA A 604 46.30 -34.32 -11.03
C ALA A 604 45.63 -34.37 -12.40
N MET A 605 44.28 -34.47 -12.47
CA MET A 605 43.53 -34.46 -13.72
C MET A 605 43.59 -33.10 -14.42
N GLU A 606 43.44 -33.13 -15.75
CA GLU A 606 43.32 -31.90 -16.54
C GLU A 606 42.10 -31.12 -16.10
N ASN A 607 42.25 -29.81 -15.97
CA ASN A 607 41.21 -28.86 -15.50
C ASN A 607 40.78 -29.04 -14.03
N ALA A 608 41.44 -29.91 -13.26
CA ALA A 608 41.17 -29.99 -11.83
C ALA A 608 41.64 -28.73 -11.11
N VAL A 609 40.81 -28.25 -10.19
CA VAL A 609 41.14 -27.15 -9.25
C VAL A 609 41.19 -27.72 -7.83
N SER A 610 41.98 -27.12 -6.97
CA SER A 610 42.10 -27.56 -5.58
C SER A 610 41.96 -26.38 -4.61
N ASP A 611 41.39 -26.66 -3.45
CA ASP A 611 41.21 -25.68 -2.39
C ASP A 611 41.39 -26.33 -1.01
N THR A 612 41.55 -25.45 0.01
CA THR A 612 41.53 -25.87 1.41
C THR A 612 40.47 -25.05 2.12
N VAL A 613 39.38 -25.72 2.49
CA VAL A 613 38.27 -25.09 3.17
C VAL A 613 38.25 -25.51 4.62
N LYS A 614 38.27 -24.50 5.52
CA LYS A 614 38.31 -24.70 6.97
C LYS A 614 36.96 -24.33 7.62
N HIS A 615 36.76 -24.91 8.79
CA HIS A 615 35.62 -24.62 9.66
C HIS A 615 34.26 -24.87 8.97
N ILE A 616 34.18 -25.85 8.11
CA ILE A 616 32.92 -26.26 7.46
C ILE A 616 32.00 -26.82 8.54
N THR A 617 30.76 -26.35 8.60
CA THR A 617 29.69 -26.93 9.44
C THR A 617 28.60 -27.54 8.60
N PHE A 618 27.77 -28.39 9.20
CA PHE A 618 26.60 -28.96 8.52
C PHE A 618 25.51 -27.90 8.27
N SER A 619 25.33 -26.92 9.19
CA SER A 619 24.26 -25.94 9.15
C SER A 619 24.46 -24.81 8.14
N ALA A 620 25.68 -24.66 7.59
CA ALA A 620 25.99 -23.59 6.64
C ALA A 620 26.61 -24.13 5.34
N PRO A 621 26.21 -23.59 4.16
CA PRO A 621 26.84 -23.97 2.90
C PRO A 621 28.33 -23.63 2.89
N ALA A 622 29.17 -24.61 2.48
CA ALA A 622 30.61 -24.34 2.31
C ALA A 622 30.83 -23.49 1.05
N TYR A 623 31.51 -22.35 1.19
CA TYR A 623 31.98 -21.58 0.04
C TYR A 623 33.34 -22.12 -0.43
N ILE A 624 33.42 -22.47 -1.71
CA ILE A 624 34.62 -23.01 -2.34
C ILE A 624 35.23 -21.96 -3.25
N SER A 625 36.36 -21.37 -2.85
CA SER A 625 36.99 -20.27 -3.59
C SER A 625 37.43 -20.70 -4.99
N ALA A 626 37.94 -21.92 -5.13
CA ALA A 626 38.42 -22.46 -6.41
C ALA A 626 37.32 -22.63 -7.48
N THR A 627 36.05 -22.74 -7.07
CA THR A 627 34.91 -22.86 -8.00
C THR A 627 33.96 -21.66 -7.93
N HIS A 628 34.26 -20.70 -7.06
CA HIS A 628 33.45 -19.51 -6.79
C HIS A 628 31.95 -19.84 -6.47
N ALA A 629 31.73 -20.91 -5.72
CA ALA A 629 30.39 -21.44 -5.46
C ALA A 629 30.16 -21.82 -4.00
N SER A 630 28.92 -21.61 -3.55
CA SER A 630 28.42 -22.13 -2.27
C SER A 630 27.84 -23.54 -2.51
N GLU A 631 28.36 -24.51 -1.74
CA GLU A 631 28.08 -25.93 -1.93
C GLU A 631 27.52 -26.54 -0.64
N PRO A 632 26.19 -26.57 -0.45
CA PRO A 632 25.59 -27.17 0.76
C PRO A 632 25.95 -28.67 0.92
N VAL A 633 26.06 -29.39 -0.20
CA VAL A 633 26.36 -30.81 -0.20
C VAL A 633 27.73 -31.09 0.43
N ILE A 634 28.68 -30.17 0.33
CA ILE A 634 30.03 -30.35 0.91
C ILE A 634 29.95 -30.35 2.45
N GLY A 635 29.13 -29.46 3.06
CA GLY A 635 28.90 -29.46 4.50
C GLY A 635 28.31 -30.80 4.99
N ALA A 636 27.36 -31.35 4.24
CA ALA A 636 26.74 -32.60 4.59
C ALA A 636 27.74 -33.81 4.51
N PHE A 637 28.61 -33.86 3.50
CA PHE A 637 29.62 -34.88 3.40
C PHE A 637 30.75 -34.70 4.43
N ALA A 638 31.24 -33.47 4.62
CA ALA A 638 32.30 -33.15 5.58
C ALA A 638 31.88 -33.50 7.02
N SER A 639 30.62 -33.27 7.39
CA SER A 639 30.13 -33.58 8.73
C SER A 639 30.19 -35.09 9.06
N LYS A 640 30.03 -35.97 8.06
CA LYS A 640 30.04 -37.42 8.21
C LYS A 640 31.41 -38.06 7.90
N ALA A 641 32.30 -37.33 7.26
CA ALA A 641 33.58 -37.85 6.84
C ALA A 641 34.51 -38.18 8.04
N GLU A 642 35.33 -39.20 7.92
CA GLU A 642 36.38 -39.55 8.90
C GLU A 642 37.67 -38.82 8.55
N VAL A 643 38.44 -38.43 9.57
CA VAL A 643 39.76 -37.76 9.39
C VAL A 643 40.70 -38.68 8.63
N ASN A 644 41.49 -38.10 7.72
CA ASN A 644 42.44 -38.75 6.82
C ASN A 644 41.80 -39.74 5.81
N LYS A 645 40.48 -39.66 5.60
CA LYS A 645 39.80 -40.41 4.54
C LYS A 645 39.37 -39.53 3.39
N THR A 646 39.42 -40.12 2.20
CA THR A 646 38.94 -39.51 0.96
C THR A 646 37.47 -39.85 0.72
N SER A 647 36.65 -38.88 0.32
CA SER A 647 35.25 -39.13 -0.07
C SER A 647 35.14 -39.85 -1.43
N ALA A 648 34.01 -40.50 -1.68
CA ALA A 648 33.58 -40.76 -3.06
C ALA A 648 33.37 -39.41 -3.79
N PRO A 649 33.35 -39.37 -5.13
CA PRO A 649 33.02 -38.19 -5.90
C PRO A 649 31.63 -37.64 -5.55
N ILE A 650 31.55 -36.35 -5.30
CA ILE A 650 30.36 -35.64 -4.84
C ILE A 650 29.91 -34.64 -5.93
N LYS A 651 28.69 -34.80 -6.41
CA LYS A 651 28.08 -33.85 -7.34
C LYS A 651 27.63 -32.62 -6.58
N GLY A 652 28.22 -31.46 -6.88
CA GLY A 652 27.81 -30.15 -6.35
C GLY A 652 27.04 -29.29 -7.34
N ASN A 653 26.87 -28.02 -7.01
CA ASN A 653 26.17 -27.03 -7.85
C ASN A 653 27.02 -26.61 -9.07
N SER A 654 28.35 -26.54 -8.93
CA SER A 654 29.25 -25.96 -9.95
C SER A 654 30.35 -26.94 -10.42
N ALA A 655 30.58 -28.02 -9.69
CA ALA A 655 31.65 -29.00 -9.96
C ALA A 655 31.32 -30.36 -9.39
N VAL A 656 32.11 -31.37 -9.78
CA VAL A 656 32.23 -32.63 -9.05
C VAL A 656 33.44 -32.53 -8.13
N TYR A 657 33.26 -32.86 -6.85
CA TYR A 657 34.20 -32.68 -5.77
C TYR A 657 34.69 -34.03 -5.22
N VAL A 658 35.94 -34.08 -4.82
CA VAL A 658 36.49 -35.16 -3.97
C VAL A 658 37.14 -34.48 -2.77
N LEU A 659 36.74 -34.90 -1.58
CA LEU A 659 37.21 -34.34 -0.32
C LEU A 659 38.20 -35.25 0.38
N GLN A 660 39.20 -34.66 1.01
CA GLN A 660 40.03 -35.33 2.02
C GLN A 660 39.93 -34.55 3.33
N THR A 661 39.38 -35.15 4.34
CA THR A 661 39.25 -34.56 5.66
C THR A 661 40.57 -34.51 6.39
N ILE A 662 40.97 -33.32 6.84
CA ILE A 662 42.25 -33.11 7.54
C ILE A 662 42.08 -32.93 9.04
N ASN A 663 40.99 -32.28 9.46
CA ASN A 663 40.74 -32.05 10.87
C ASN A 663 39.24 -32.06 11.13
N LYS A 664 38.88 -32.41 12.38
CA LYS A 664 37.54 -32.31 12.94
C LYS A 664 37.63 -31.84 14.37
N GLU A 665 36.97 -30.73 14.68
CA GLU A 665 36.94 -30.16 16.01
C GLU A 665 35.58 -29.52 16.32
N ASN A 666 35.27 -29.34 17.57
CA ASN A 666 34.15 -28.52 17.97
C ASN A 666 34.64 -27.08 18.21
N ASN A 667 33.84 -26.09 17.87
CA ASN A 667 34.13 -24.73 18.25
C ASN A 667 34.12 -24.59 19.79
N ALA A 668 34.48 -23.40 20.29
CA ALA A 668 34.60 -23.15 21.72
C ALA A 668 33.25 -22.97 22.46
N GLU A 669 32.13 -23.16 21.78
CA GLU A 669 30.81 -23.03 22.39
C GLU A 669 30.49 -24.23 23.28
N GLU A 670 29.87 -23.95 24.44
CA GLU A 670 29.39 -24.99 25.37
C GLU A 670 27.93 -25.32 25.09
N PHE A 671 27.61 -26.61 25.10
CA PHE A 671 26.24 -27.07 24.91
C PHE A 671 25.34 -26.72 26.10
N ASN A 672 24.24 -26.02 25.84
CA ASN A 672 23.19 -25.75 26.79
C ASN A 672 21.84 -26.25 26.25
N ALA A 673 21.40 -27.41 26.70
CA ALA A 673 20.19 -28.06 26.21
C ALA A 673 18.95 -27.14 26.26
N LYS A 674 18.76 -26.42 27.36
CA LYS A 674 17.59 -25.53 27.51
C LYS A 674 17.61 -24.36 26.52
N GLN A 675 18.79 -23.80 26.25
CA GLN A 675 18.94 -22.71 25.31
C GLN A 675 18.70 -23.18 23.87
N GLU A 676 19.26 -24.33 23.50
CA GLU A 676 19.08 -24.91 22.17
C GLU A 676 17.63 -25.34 21.92
N GLU A 677 16.98 -25.97 22.90
CA GLU A 677 15.54 -26.28 22.81
C GLU A 677 14.69 -25.02 22.66
N THR A 678 15.03 -23.92 23.34
CA THR A 678 14.34 -22.63 23.19
C THR A 678 14.55 -22.07 21.78
N THR A 679 15.76 -22.17 21.24
CA THR A 679 16.07 -21.74 19.88
C THR A 679 15.28 -22.53 18.82
N LEU A 680 15.24 -23.87 18.96
CA LEU A 680 14.46 -24.74 18.08
C LEU A 680 12.96 -24.46 18.19
N SER A 681 12.43 -24.27 19.40
CA SER A 681 11.02 -23.91 19.61
C SER A 681 10.67 -22.55 18.98
N SER A 682 11.58 -21.58 19.06
CA SER A 682 11.41 -20.28 18.43
C SER A 682 11.42 -20.37 16.88
N MET A 683 12.24 -21.24 16.33
CA MET A 683 12.23 -21.53 14.87
C MET A 683 10.92 -22.22 14.47
N ALA A 684 10.50 -23.25 15.24
CA ALA A 684 9.24 -23.95 14.99
C ALA A 684 8.04 -22.99 15.05
N SER A 685 8.02 -22.07 15.99
CA SER A 685 6.96 -21.04 16.09
C SER A 685 6.93 -20.11 14.88
N ARG A 686 8.11 -19.77 14.32
CA ARG A 686 8.19 -19.00 13.05
C ARG A 686 7.63 -19.76 11.86
N TYR A 687 7.94 -21.05 11.75
CA TYR A 687 7.33 -21.91 10.71
C TYR A 687 5.83 -22.07 10.93
N ALA A 688 5.38 -22.24 12.17
CA ALA A 688 3.97 -22.31 12.49
C ALA A 688 3.20 -21.03 12.10
N SER A 689 3.85 -19.87 12.10
CA SER A 689 3.20 -18.62 11.68
C SER A 689 2.94 -18.53 10.16
N SER A 690 3.62 -19.33 9.35
CA SER A 690 3.40 -19.38 7.90
C SER A 690 2.29 -20.35 7.46
N PHE A 691 1.64 -21.05 8.39
CA PHE A 691 0.60 -22.05 8.12
C PHE A 691 -0.57 -21.50 7.28
N ILE A 692 -0.86 -20.22 7.39
CA ILE A 692 -1.98 -19.58 6.67
C ILE A 692 -1.78 -19.65 5.16
N ASN A 693 -0.53 -19.57 4.68
CA ASN A 693 -0.20 -19.69 3.26
C ASN A 693 -0.52 -21.10 2.75
N ASP A 694 -0.21 -22.13 3.54
CA ASP A 694 -0.52 -23.52 3.19
C ASP A 694 -2.05 -23.77 3.17
N LEU A 695 -2.79 -23.14 4.09
CA LEU A 695 -4.25 -23.18 4.09
C LEU A 695 -4.83 -22.46 2.88
N TYR A 696 -4.27 -21.32 2.51
CA TYR A 696 -4.69 -20.56 1.34
C TYR A 696 -4.51 -21.37 0.04
N GLU A 697 -3.34 -21.98 -0.17
CA GLU A 697 -3.09 -22.84 -1.32
C GLU A 697 -4.04 -24.06 -1.35
N LYS A 698 -4.28 -24.66 -0.20
CA LYS A 698 -5.12 -25.86 -0.09
C LYS A 698 -6.60 -25.57 -0.31
N ALA A 699 -7.06 -24.39 0.07
CA ALA A 699 -8.45 -23.98 -0.05
C ALA A 699 -8.85 -23.56 -1.46
N ASN A 700 -7.91 -23.49 -2.42
CA ASN A 700 -8.18 -23.08 -3.79
C ASN A 700 -8.97 -21.74 -3.85
N VAL A 701 -8.48 -20.73 -3.16
CA VAL A 701 -9.10 -19.40 -3.09
C VAL A 701 -9.12 -18.76 -4.48
N LYS A 702 -10.28 -18.30 -4.92
CA LYS A 702 -10.45 -17.53 -6.16
C LYS A 702 -10.80 -16.10 -5.80
N ASP A 703 -10.13 -15.15 -6.42
CA ASP A 703 -10.36 -13.72 -6.26
C ASP A 703 -10.96 -13.16 -7.57
N ASN A 704 -12.21 -12.72 -7.51
CA ASN A 704 -12.94 -12.12 -8.63
C ASN A 704 -13.24 -10.63 -8.36
N ARG A 705 -12.61 -10.03 -7.37
CA ARG A 705 -12.85 -8.62 -7.00
C ARG A 705 -12.58 -7.64 -8.14
N TYR A 706 -11.65 -7.98 -9.05
CA TYR A 706 -11.34 -7.16 -10.23
C TYR A 706 -12.58 -6.86 -11.10
N ILE A 707 -13.62 -7.70 -11.01
CA ILE A 707 -14.88 -7.52 -11.76
C ILE A 707 -15.71 -6.36 -11.16
N TYR A 708 -15.68 -6.18 -9.83
CA TYR A 708 -16.59 -5.30 -9.09
C TYR A 708 -15.91 -4.08 -8.48
N PHE A 709 -14.64 -4.17 -8.17
CA PHE A 709 -13.88 -3.22 -7.37
C PHE A 709 -12.62 -2.75 -8.10
#